data_391cb338201c50b9f7b808727188af99
#
_entry.id   391cb338201c50b9f7b808727188af99
#
_cell.length_a   1.000
_cell.length_b   1.000
_cell.length_c   1.000
_cell.angle_alpha   90.00
_cell.angle_beta   90.00
_cell.angle_gamma   90.00
#
_symmetry.space_group_name_H-M   'P 1'
#
loop_
_entity.id
_entity.type
_entity.pdbx_description
1 polymer ?
#
loop_
_entity_poly.entity_id
_entity_poly.type
_entity_poly.pdbx_seq_one_letter_code
_entity_poly.pdbx_strand_id
1 'polypeptide(L)'
;MTFSIFAFEMCNAKSIQTDMSRILLTIFCMWLPLQLMAQGFTVRGRVVDKLSRQPVPYANVSLYGNPGQGASTDSLGQFRIEHVAPGIHQLSVSCIGYKNLLSPEYIVSAKLPPVELELEEDASQLAEVTVQAAAPFRRIKESPVSLQIIGLSEIEKSPGGNRDISRIVRSYPGVSFSPIGYRNDLIVRGGSPSENRFYMDGIEIPNINHFATQGASGGPVSILNADLIREVQFYTGAFPADKGGALSSVMDIRLRDGNPDDQTFKATLGASEVSLSGAGHFGERTTYLFSVRQSYLQLLFKLLGLPFLPNYIDGQFKIKTRLTATDELIFLGLTGIDNMKLNTDEEGEDAEYMLSYLPRIKQQTFTLGAAYKHYAGRHVQTVSLGYNYLANQNLKYTNNDDSSPDNLTLDLSSYEQKATLRAENRTHGERWTLTEGVETWYARYDDRTFQRIFASGTQQAWQRQTDLGIVGWGAFASARYRTPDERWTATLGLRLDGCDYSRSMMRFWQNLSPNLSVSWRVRPAVAINAAVGLYHQLPAYTGLGYKDATGELVNKSLKYMRVANANLGTEWNVTPRVVLALEGFYKYYTRVPLSVADGIPLSCKGNDYGTVGNELLLPIASGRAYGVEASMRWQIPGKFTSVASVTCFRSEYRNDDRSPYIASAWDNRFIANVSGTYDFPHNWSVGAKLSAIGGSPYTPYDEYKSSLVEAWDVQGRPYYDYSRYNTCRLDAFAQLDVRVDKNYYFRGWRLGIYLDLQNVTKSVLRQQDVLMSTGVIENPDAPASEQRYVMKRLKQESGTLLPTIGLTVEF
;
A
#
# COMPACT_ATOMS: atom_id res chain seq x y z
N MET A 1 34.35 -13.24 13.04
CA MET A 1 35.54 -12.42 12.75
C MET A 1 35.91 -12.39 11.26
N THR A 2 35.38 -13.27 10.41
CA THR A 2 35.69 -13.36 8.96
C THR A 2 34.71 -12.58 8.06
N PHE A 3 33.60 -12.06 8.59
CA PHE A 3 32.64 -11.22 7.85
C PHE A 3 33.00 -9.73 7.86
N SER A 4 33.83 -9.27 8.79
CA SER A 4 34.27 -7.88 8.94
C SER A 4 35.35 -7.45 7.94
N ILE A 5 36.04 -8.41 7.35
CA ILE A 5 37.11 -8.14 6.36
C ILE A 5 36.55 -7.91 4.97
N PHE A 6 35.38 -8.52 4.67
CA PHE A 6 34.73 -8.38 3.37
C PHE A 6 34.08 -6.99 3.14
N ALA A 7 33.71 -6.30 4.22
CA ALA A 7 33.13 -4.96 4.16
C ALA A 7 34.19 -3.84 4.02
N PHE A 8 35.40 -4.08 4.47
CA PHE A 8 36.48 -3.08 4.49
C PHE A 8 37.20 -2.92 3.14
N GLU A 9 37.17 -3.95 2.27
CA GLU A 9 37.77 -3.86 0.93
C GLU A 9 36.86 -3.24 -0.13
N MET A 10 35.59 -3.04 0.14
CA MET A 10 34.64 -2.42 -0.81
C MET A 10 34.71 -0.89 -0.87
N CYS A 11 35.44 -0.23 0.04
CA CYS A 11 35.55 1.23 0.10
C CYS A 11 36.62 1.85 -0.79
N ASN A 12 37.38 1.10 -1.58
CA ASN A 12 38.37 1.64 -2.49
C ASN A 12 37.93 1.59 -3.95
N ALA A 13 37.46 2.72 -4.47
CA ALA A 13 36.79 2.83 -5.78
C ALA A 13 37.62 2.44 -7.03
N LYS A 14 38.87 2.07 -6.90
CA LYS A 14 39.69 1.56 -7.98
C LYS A 14 39.86 0.03 -8.02
N SER A 15 39.46 -0.70 -6.96
CA SER A 15 39.52 -2.18 -6.93
C SER A 15 38.19 -2.86 -7.30
N ILE A 16 37.11 -2.10 -7.30
CA ILE A 16 35.74 -2.62 -7.48
C ILE A 16 35.52 -3.35 -8.80
N GLN A 17 36.25 -2.99 -9.86
CA GLN A 17 36.05 -3.62 -11.18
C GLN A 17 36.70 -5.00 -11.31
N THR A 18 37.78 -5.26 -10.55
CA THR A 18 38.45 -6.57 -10.51
C THR A 18 37.81 -7.52 -9.49
N ASP A 19 37.21 -6.99 -8.43
CA ASP A 19 36.56 -7.82 -7.40
C ASP A 19 35.13 -8.21 -7.77
N MET A 20 34.39 -7.38 -8.54
CA MET A 20 33.08 -7.80 -9.09
C MET A 20 33.18 -9.04 -9.98
N SER A 21 34.24 -9.17 -10.77
CA SER A 21 34.44 -10.37 -11.58
C SER A 21 34.79 -11.59 -10.72
N ARG A 22 35.51 -11.44 -9.63
CA ARG A 22 35.80 -12.51 -8.67
C ARG A 22 34.58 -12.90 -7.84
N ILE A 23 33.79 -11.94 -7.40
CA ILE A 23 32.52 -12.17 -6.69
C ILE A 23 31.51 -12.87 -7.62
N LEU A 24 31.38 -12.43 -8.87
CA LEU A 24 30.58 -13.09 -9.89
C LEU A 24 31.10 -14.51 -10.20
N LEU A 25 32.42 -14.71 -10.23
CA LEU A 25 33.02 -16.02 -10.45
C LEU A 25 32.83 -16.94 -9.23
N THR A 26 32.91 -16.42 -8.01
CA THR A 26 32.69 -17.19 -6.77
C THR A 26 31.22 -17.55 -6.61
N ILE A 27 30.30 -16.63 -6.95
CA ILE A 27 28.86 -16.89 -7.05
C ILE A 27 28.59 -17.90 -8.16
N PHE A 28 29.27 -17.80 -9.31
CA PHE A 28 29.14 -18.75 -10.42
C PHE A 28 29.70 -20.14 -10.07
N CYS A 29 30.76 -20.23 -9.27
CA CYS A 29 31.33 -21.50 -8.80
C CYS A 29 30.49 -22.14 -7.67
N MET A 30 29.80 -21.39 -6.85
CA MET A 30 28.76 -21.91 -5.93
C MET A 30 27.52 -22.49 -6.67
N TRP A 31 27.48 -22.34 -7.99
CA TRP A 31 26.37 -22.72 -8.86
C TRP A 31 26.61 -24.04 -9.58
N LEU A 32 27.63 -24.84 -9.18
CA LEU A 32 27.85 -26.16 -9.74
C LEU A 32 26.63 -27.07 -9.51
N PRO A 33 26.27 -27.89 -10.50
CA PRO A 33 24.96 -28.52 -10.58
C PRO A 33 24.78 -29.63 -9.55
N LEU A 34 24.04 -29.39 -8.50
CA LEU A 34 23.24 -30.41 -7.87
C LEU A 34 22.12 -30.79 -8.87
N GLN A 35 22.39 -31.74 -9.74
CA GLN A 35 21.37 -32.37 -10.58
C GLN A 35 20.40 -33.12 -9.65
N LEU A 36 19.45 -32.40 -9.09
CA LEU A 36 18.30 -32.99 -8.42
C LEU A 36 17.27 -33.30 -9.50
N MET A 37 16.95 -34.57 -9.65
CA MET A 37 15.84 -35.06 -10.49
C MET A 37 14.60 -34.20 -10.23
N ALA A 38 13.87 -33.92 -11.29
CA ALA A 38 12.59 -33.16 -11.19
C ALA A 38 11.64 -33.96 -10.29
N GLN A 39 11.56 -33.57 -9.02
CA GLN A 39 10.62 -34.16 -8.07
C GLN A 39 9.25 -33.54 -8.32
N GLY A 40 8.27 -34.36 -8.67
CA GLY A 40 6.87 -33.95 -8.63
C GLY A 40 6.35 -34.00 -7.18
N PHE A 41 5.53 -33.01 -6.82
CA PHE A 41 4.86 -32.91 -5.52
C PHE A 41 3.38 -33.26 -5.67
N THR A 42 2.73 -33.57 -4.56
CA THR A 42 1.30 -33.86 -4.52
C THR A 42 0.55 -32.61 -4.07
N VAL A 43 -0.41 -32.18 -4.87
CA VAL A 43 -1.41 -31.18 -4.48
C VAL A 43 -2.64 -31.91 -3.99
N ARG A 44 -3.04 -31.66 -2.75
CA ARG A 44 -4.22 -32.26 -2.11
C ARG A 44 -5.11 -31.17 -1.54
N GLY A 45 -6.36 -31.46 -1.40
CA GLY A 45 -7.31 -30.52 -0.85
C GLY A 45 -8.74 -31.06 -0.87
N ARG A 46 -9.67 -30.15 -0.63
CA ARG A 46 -11.08 -30.47 -0.72
C ARG A 46 -11.85 -29.35 -1.43
N VAL A 47 -12.94 -29.75 -2.06
CA VAL A 47 -13.91 -28.84 -2.67
C VAL A 47 -15.16 -28.82 -1.80
N VAL A 48 -15.60 -27.63 -1.43
CA VAL A 48 -16.79 -27.42 -0.61
C VAL A 48 -17.74 -26.42 -1.27
N ASP A 49 -19.01 -26.54 -0.99
CA ASP A 49 -19.99 -25.51 -1.33
C ASP A 49 -19.72 -24.26 -0.47
N LYS A 50 -19.73 -23.10 -1.11
CA LYS A 50 -19.34 -21.83 -0.50
C LYS A 50 -20.27 -21.40 0.65
N LEU A 51 -21.54 -21.77 0.59
CA LEU A 51 -22.58 -21.33 1.53
C LEU A 51 -22.90 -22.40 2.57
N SER A 52 -23.19 -23.61 2.13
CA SER A 52 -23.55 -24.72 3.02
C SER A 52 -22.34 -25.36 3.70
N ARG A 53 -21.11 -25.08 3.20
CA ARG A 53 -19.84 -25.69 3.63
C ARG A 53 -19.82 -27.23 3.47
N GLN A 54 -20.81 -27.80 2.77
CA GLN A 54 -20.86 -29.22 2.50
C GLN A 54 -19.82 -29.62 1.45
N PRO A 55 -19.27 -30.85 1.51
CA PRO A 55 -18.37 -31.35 0.49
C PRO A 55 -19.06 -31.45 -0.86
N VAL A 56 -18.35 -31.09 -1.95
CA VAL A 56 -18.81 -31.24 -3.33
C VAL A 56 -18.14 -32.47 -3.95
N PRO A 57 -18.86 -33.58 -4.08
CA PRO A 57 -18.32 -34.79 -4.69
C PRO A 57 -18.27 -34.66 -6.22
N TYR A 58 -17.37 -35.45 -6.84
CA TYR A 58 -17.21 -35.58 -8.30
C TYR A 58 -16.88 -34.25 -9.02
N ALA A 59 -16.39 -33.25 -8.32
CA ALA A 59 -15.86 -32.06 -8.95
C ALA A 59 -14.53 -32.38 -9.65
N ASN A 60 -14.36 -31.90 -10.87
CA ASN A 60 -13.10 -32.03 -11.60
C ASN A 60 -12.15 -30.89 -11.22
N VAL A 61 -11.00 -31.23 -10.66
CA VAL A 61 -9.94 -30.30 -10.25
C VAL A 61 -8.72 -30.54 -11.13
N SER A 62 -8.25 -29.53 -11.86
CA SER A 62 -7.08 -29.65 -12.74
C SER A 62 -6.14 -28.45 -12.59
N LEU A 63 -4.89 -28.62 -13.01
CA LEU A 63 -3.95 -27.50 -13.09
C LEU A 63 -4.38 -26.55 -14.20
N TYR A 64 -4.49 -25.26 -13.87
CA TYR A 64 -4.75 -24.24 -14.87
C TYR A 64 -3.60 -24.17 -15.89
N GLY A 65 -3.94 -24.26 -17.18
CA GLY A 65 -2.97 -24.32 -18.26
C GLY A 65 -2.48 -25.74 -18.62
N ASN A 66 -2.79 -26.74 -17.78
CA ASN A 66 -2.51 -28.17 -18.06
C ASN A 66 -3.69 -29.06 -17.62
N PRO A 67 -4.81 -29.06 -18.36
CA PRO A 67 -6.03 -29.79 -17.97
C PRO A 67 -5.86 -31.31 -17.95
N GLY A 68 -4.83 -31.85 -18.59
CA GLY A 68 -4.48 -33.28 -18.53
C GLY A 68 -3.95 -33.75 -17.18
N GLN A 69 -3.59 -32.80 -16.29
CA GLN A 69 -3.12 -33.09 -14.94
C GLN A 69 -4.16 -32.64 -13.92
N GLY A 70 -4.98 -33.57 -13.45
CA GLY A 70 -6.10 -33.30 -12.56
C GLY A 70 -6.60 -34.56 -11.86
N ALA A 71 -7.62 -34.38 -11.02
CA ALA A 71 -8.31 -35.44 -10.29
C ALA A 71 -9.76 -35.05 -10.07
N SER A 72 -10.66 -36.02 -9.91
CA SER A 72 -12.03 -35.80 -9.44
C SER A 72 -12.08 -35.92 -7.91
N THR A 73 -12.98 -35.15 -7.29
CA THR A 73 -13.20 -35.27 -5.84
C THR A 73 -13.97 -36.56 -5.50
N ASP A 74 -13.66 -37.11 -4.33
CA ASP A 74 -14.38 -38.26 -3.74
C ASP A 74 -15.72 -37.83 -3.08
N SER A 75 -16.38 -38.77 -2.40
CA SER A 75 -17.63 -38.50 -1.68
C SER A 75 -17.51 -37.49 -0.52
N LEU A 76 -16.32 -37.25 -0.03
CA LEU A 76 -16.01 -36.24 1.00
C LEU A 76 -15.49 -34.93 0.40
N GLY A 77 -15.56 -34.80 -0.92
CA GLY A 77 -15.05 -33.61 -1.63
C GLY A 77 -13.51 -33.54 -1.69
N GLN A 78 -12.80 -34.60 -1.32
CA GLN A 78 -11.33 -34.61 -1.30
C GLN A 78 -10.76 -34.92 -2.68
N PHE A 79 -9.62 -34.30 -3.02
CA PHE A 79 -8.89 -34.56 -4.26
C PHE A 79 -7.39 -34.65 -4.01
N ARG A 80 -6.70 -35.34 -4.92
CA ARG A 80 -5.26 -35.51 -4.90
C ARG A 80 -4.71 -35.53 -6.33
N ILE A 81 -3.83 -34.56 -6.66
CA ILE A 81 -3.14 -34.46 -7.94
C ILE A 81 -1.67 -34.77 -7.70
N GLU A 82 -1.16 -35.84 -8.31
CA GLU A 82 0.21 -36.30 -8.13
C GLU A 82 1.14 -35.73 -9.20
N HIS A 83 2.43 -35.79 -8.91
CA HIS A 83 3.53 -35.43 -9.84
C HIS A 83 3.44 -33.96 -10.36
N VAL A 84 2.90 -33.04 -9.58
CA VAL A 84 2.85 -31.63 -9.95
C VAL A 84 4.26 -31.02 -9.83
N ALA A 85 4.69 -30.33 -10.88
CA ALA A 85 5.96 -29.62 -10.88
C ALA A 85 6.01 -28.56 -9.77
N PRO A 86 7.16 -28.34 -9.11
CA PRO A 86 7.29 -27.28 -8.12
C PRO A 86 7.14 -25.89 -8.76
N GLY A 87 6.67 -24.92 -7.99
CA GLY A 87 6.50 -23.55 -8.44
C GLY A 87 5.10 -23.01 -8.20
N ILE A 88 4.76 -21.87 -8.80
CA ILE A 88 3.47 -21.20 -8.62
C ILE A 88 2.46 -21.76 -9.62
N HIS A 89 1.35 -22.27 -9.11
CA HIS A 89 0.25 -22.85 -9.87
C HIS A 89 -1.11 -22.33 -9.41
N GLN A 90 -2.09 -22.42 -10.31
CA GLN A 90 -3.52 -22.23 -10.03
C GLN A 90 -4.29 -23.50 -10.35
N LEU A 91 -5.42 -23.71 -9.70
CA LEU A 91 -6.31 -24.82 -9.93
C LEU A 91 -7.58 -24.32 -10.62
N SER A 92 -8.02 -25.06 -11.63
CA SER A 92 -9.33 -24.89 -12.26
C SER A 92 -10.27 -25.96 -11.75
N VAL A 93 -11.45 -25.56 -11.26
CA VAL A 93 -12.44 -26.50 -10.73
C VAL A 93 -13.74 -26.35 -11.49
N SER A 94 -14.32 -27.48 -11.90
CA SER A 94 -15.63 -27.53 -12.54
C SER A 94 -16.46 -28.64 -11.94
N CYS A 95 -17.76 -28.39 -11.75
CA CYS A 95 -18.72 -29.35 -11.28
C CYS A 95 -20.12 -29.00 -11.84
N ILE A 96 -20.92 -30.03 -12.20
CA ILE A 96 -22.30 -29.81 -12.67
C ILE A 96 -23.11 -29.16 -11.54
N GLY A 97 -23.86 -28.11 -11.85
CA GLY A 97 -24.65 -27.35 -10.88
C GLY A 97 -23.83 -26.28 -10.15
N TYR A 98 -22.54 -26.08 -10.48
CA TYR A 98 -21.66 -25.07 -9.88
C TYR A 98 -20.98 -24.21 -10.95
N LYS A 99 -20.64 -23.00 -10.58
CA LYS A 99 -19.82 -22.09 -11.40
C LYS A 99 -18.37 -22.56 -11.44
N ASN A 100 -17.75 -22.49 -12.62
CA ASN A 100 -16.33 -22.76 -12.76
C ASN A 100 -15.52 -21.82 -11.87
N LEU A 101 -14.58 -22.39 -11.13
CA LEU A 101 -13.67 -21.66 -10.23
C LEU A 101 -12.24 -21.70 -10.78
N LEU A 102 -11.60 -20.52 -10.86
CA LEU A 102 -10.16 -20.40 -10.92
C LEU A 102 -9.66 -20.00 -9.51
N SER A 103 -8.80 -20.85 -8.92
CA SER A 103 -8.29 -20.64 -7.57
C SER A 103 -7.34 -19.44 -7.49
N PRO A 104 -7.02 -18.94 -6.28
CA PRO A 104 -5.79 -18.18 -6.05
C PRO A 104 -4.55 -18.98 -6.46
N GLU A 105 -3.41 -18.30 -6.55
CA GLU A 105 -2.12 -18.93 -6.79
C GLU A 105 -1.59 -19.63 -5.54
N TYR A 106 -0.91 -20.76 -5.72
CA TYR A 106 -0.27 -21.56 -4.67
C TYR A 106 1.17 -21.88 -5.05
N ILE A 107 2.09 -21.86 -4.08
CA ILE A 107 3.45 -22.38 -4.27
C ILE A 107 3.41 -23.88 -4.02
N VAL A 108 3.56 -24.69 -5.08
CA VAL A 108 3.65 -26.14 -4.97
C VAL A 108 5.04 -26.52 -4.50
N SER A 109 5.13 -27.05 -3.29
CA SER A 109 6.32 -27.55 -2.62
C SER A 109 5.96 -28.71 -1.71
N ALA A 110 6.95 -29.32 -1.04
CA ALA A 110 6.71 -30.34 -0.02
C ALA A 110 5.86 -29.83 1.16
N LYS A 111 5.77 -28.52 1.34
CA LYS A 111 5.11 -27.83 2.47
C LYS A 111 3.78 -27.18 2.08
N LEU A 112 3.26 -27.41 0.87
CA LEU A 112 1.94 -26.90 0.49
C LEU A 112 0.86 -27.54 1.38
N PRO A 113 0.10 -26.72 2.14
CA PRO A 113 -1.02 -27.23 2.93
C PRO A 113 -2.16 -27.72 2.03
N PRO A 114 -3.06 -28.56 2.55
CA PRO A 114 -4.27 -28.92 1.83
C PRO A 114 -5.06 -27.69 1.40
N VAL A 115 -5.46 -27.66 0.14
CA VAL A 115 -6.15 -26.52 -0.47
C VAL A 115 -7.66 -26.67 -0.30
N GLU A 116 -8.33 -25.66 0.25
CA GLU A 116 -9.78 -25.59 0.30
C GLU A 116 -10.30 -24.73 -0.85
N LEU A 117 -11.17 -25.31 -1.69
CA LEU A 117 -11.75 -24.66 -2.88
C LEU A 117 -13.26 -24.53 -2.70
N GLU A 118 -13.77 -23.30 -2.74
CA GLU A 118 -15.17 -22.98 -2.49
C GLU A 118 -15.90 -22.77 -3.80
N LEU A 119 -16.84 -23.65 -4.15
CA LEU A 119 -17.69 -23.52 -5.31
C LEU A 119 -19.00 -22.79 -4.99
N GLU A 120 -19.44 -21.97 -5.90
CA GLU A 120 -20.75 -21.26 -5.83
C GLU A 120 -21.74 -21.99 -6.74
N GLU A 121 -22.90 -22.37 -6.20
CA GLU A 121 -23.99 -23.01 -6.97
C GLU A 121 -24.40 -22.18 -8.19
N ASP A 122 -24.70 -22.86 -9.27
CA ASP A 122 -25.24 -22.28 -10.50
C ASP A 122 -26.51 -23.01 -10.93
N ALA A 123 -27.65 -22.49 -10.52
CA ALA A 123 -28.98 -23.05 -10.85
C ALA A 123 -29.32 -22.97 -12.36
N SER A 124 -28.55 -22.25 -13.18
CA SER A 124 -28.81 -22.07 -14.61
C SER A 124 -28.22 -23.18 -15.50
N GLN A 125 -27.37 -24.06 -14.99
CA GLN A 125 -26.64 -25.07 -15.76
C GLN A 125 -27.38 -26.41 -15.93
N LEU A 126 -28.71 -26.43 -15.99
CA LEU A 126 -29.41 -27.61 -16.43
C LEU A 126 -29.49 -27.80 -17.96
N ALA A 127 -28.94 -26.88 -18.75
CA ALA A 127 -28.86 -26.95 -20.20
C ALA A 127 -27.42 -26.77 -20.68
N GLU A 128 -26.92 -27.86 -21.30
CA GLU A 128 -25.70 -27.93 -22.13
C GLU A 128 -24.39 -27.43 -21.49
N VAL A 129 -23.54 -28.39 -21.15
CA VAL A 129 -22.16 -28.15 -20.66
C VAL A 129 -21.33 -27.59 -21.81
N THR A 130 -21.35 -26.29 -22.00
CA THR A 130 -20.33 -25.61 -22.78
C THR A 130 -19.12 -25.40 -21.87
N VAL A 131 -18.03 -26.11 -22.10
CA VAL A 131 -16.73 -25.87 -21.43
C VAL A 131 -16.24 -24.49 -21.86
N GLN A 132 -16.70 -23.45 -21.18
CA GLN A 132 -16.09 -22.13 -21.33
C GLN A 132 -14.71 -22.17 -20.67
N ALA A 133 -13.65 -21.91 -21.43
CA ALA A 133 -12.32 -21.71 -20.89
C ALA A 133 -12.40 -20.69 -19.75
N ALA A 134 -11.91 -21.06 -18.59
CA ALA A 134 -11.84 -20.14 -17.45
C ALA A 134 -11.14 -18.84 -17.88
N ALA A 135 -11.68 -17.69 -17.50
CA ALA A 135 -11.03 -16.42 -17.78
C ALA A 135 -9.60 -16.44 -17.21
N PRO A 136 -8.59 -15.95 -17.94
CA PRO A 136 -7.18 -16.09 -17.58
C PRO A 136 -6.84 -15.44 -16.23
N PHE A 137 -7.66 -14.48 -15.81
CA PHE A 137 -7.49 -13.76 -14.55
C PHE A 137 -8.72 -13.93 -13.69
N ARG A 138 -8.46 -14.19 -12.41
CA ARG A 138 -9.52 -14.22 -11.41
C ARG A 138 -10.18 -12.86 -11.31
N ARG A 139 -11.50 -12.83 -11.34
CA ARG A 139 -12.30 -11.60 -11.21
C ARG A 139 -13.17 -11.68 -9.98
N ILE A 140 -13.20 -10.59 -9.23
CA ILE A 140 -14.22 -10.38 -8.22
C ILE A 140 -15.38 -9.64 -8.89
N LYS A 141 -16.55 -10.25 -8.83
CA LYS A 141 -17.74 -9.78 -9.55
C LYS A 141 -18.43 -8.58 -8.89
N GLU A 142 -17.97 -8.17 -7.68
CA GLU A 142 -18.60 -7.10 -6.91
C GLU A 142 -18.27 -5.69 -7.44
N SER A 143 -17.10 -5.50 -8.00
CA SER A 143 -16.72 -4.22 -8.64
C SER A 143 -15.92 -4.50 -9.90
N PRO A 144 -16.59 -4.49 -11.07
CA PRO A 144 -15.93 -4.81 -12.34
C PRO A 144 -15.01 -3.70 -12.86
N VAL A 145 -15.06 -2.51 -12.25
CA VAL A 145 -14.35 -1.31 -12.70
C VAL A 145 -13.28 -0.95 -11.68
N SER A 146 -12.09 -0.58 -12.17
CA SER A 146 -11.00 -0.06 -11.33
C SER A 146 -10.52 -1.01 -10.21
N LEU A 147 -10.72 -2.34 -10.36
CA LEU A 147 -10.23 -3.35 -9.42
C LEU A 147 -9.05 -4.11 -10.02
N GLN A 148 -7.96 -4.17 -9.28
CA GLN A 148 -6.80 -5.01 -9.57
C GLN A 148 -6.66 -6.09 -8.49
N ILE A 149 -6.46 -7.34 -8.92
CA ILE A 149 -6.13 -8.44 -8.02
C ILE A 149 -4.66 -8.75 -8.21
N ILE A 150 -3.89 -8.60 -7.14
CA ILE A 150 -2.45 -8.84 -7.11
C ILE A 150 -2.25 -10.21 -6.48
N GLY A 151 -1.74 -11.14 -7.26
CA GLY A 151 -1.53 -12.52 -6.86
C GLY A 151 -0.15 -12.78 -6.28
N LEU A 152 0.05 -14.02 -5.89
CA LEU A 152 1.30 -14.46 -5.26
C LEU A 152 2.52 -14.36 -6.20
N SER A 153 2.34 -14.63 -7.51
CA SER A 153 3.41 -14.49 -8.51
C SER A 153 3.93 -13.07 -8.60
N GLU A 154 3.04 -12.09 -8.55
CA GLU A 154 3.39 -10.68 -8.59
C GLU A 154 4.04 -10.22 -7.26
N ILE A 155 3.58 -10.76 -6.11
CA ILE A 155 4.13 -10.45 -4.80
C ILE A 155 5.55 -11.02 -4.62
N GLU A 156 5.77 -12.26 -5.03
CA GLU A 156 7.04 -12.95 -4.82
C GLU A 156 8.13 -12.53 -5.83
N LYS A 157 7.76 -12.23 -7.09
CA LYS A 157 8.71 -12.11 -8.20
C LYS A 157 8.79 -10.72 -8.82
N SER A 158 8.10 -9.70 -8.29
CA SER A 158 8.14 -8.33 -8.86
C SER A 158 9.53 -7.73 -8.80
N PRO A 159 10.15 -7.34 -9.95
CA PRO A 159 11.45 -6.68 -9.94
C PRO A 159 11.35 -5.30 -9.26
N GLY A 160 12.34 -4.94 -8.46
CA GLY A 160 12.36 -3.68 -7.68
C GLY A 160 11.33 -3.63 -6.56
N GLY A 161 10.49 -4.65 -6.43
CA GLY A 161 9.43 -4.71 -5.42
C GLY A 161 9.92 -5.06 -4.03
N ASN A 162 11.04 -5.78 -3.90
CA ASN A 162 11.59 -6.28 -2.62
C ASN A 162 10.54 -6.93 -1.71
N ARG A 163 9.50 -7.54 -2.30
CA ARG A 163 8.37 -8.14 -1.58
C ARG A 163 7.58 -7.13 -0.70
N ASP A 164 7.67 -5.85 -1.02
CA ASP A 164 6.96 -4.75 -0.39
C ASP A 164 5.70 -4.40 -1.20
N ILE A 165 4.53 -4.56 -0.57
CA ILE A 165 3.23 -4.34 -1.23
C ILE A 165 3.09 -2.92 -1.74
N SER A 166 3.57 -1.92 -1.00
CA SER A 166 3.53 -0.51 -1.42
C SER A 166 4.29 -0.26 -2.72
N ARG A 167 5.37 -1.02 -2.97
CA ARG A 167 6.17 -0.93 -4.20
C ARG A 167 5.58 -1.73 -5.34
N ILE A 168 5.00 -2.90 -5.04
CA ILE A 168 4.40 -3.78 -6.04
C ILE A 168 3.19 -3.11 -6.69
N VAL A 169 2.31 -2.45 -5.91
CA VAL A 169 1.12 -1.77 -6.43
C VAL A 169 1.44 -0.60 -7.37
N ARG A 170 2.65 -0.04 -7.33
CA ARG A 170 3.09 1.01 -8.27
C ARG A 170 3.16 0.55 -9.73
N SER A 171 3.16 -0.75 -9.99
CA SER A 171 3.13 -1.30 -11.35
C SER A 171 1.75 -1.20 -12.00
N TYR A 172 0.72 -0.84 -11.24
CA TYR A 172 -0.66 -0.80 -11.73
C TYR A 172 -1.09 0.60 -12.18
N PRO A 173 -2.15 0.69 -13.02
CA PRO A 173 -2.62 1.97 -13.54
C PRO A 173 -2.97 2.95 -12.42
N GLY A 174 -2.69 4.22 -12.64
CA GLY A 174 -3.06 5.31 -11.74
C GLY A 174 -2.23 5.45 -10.48
N VAL A 175 -1.24 4.58 -10.25
CA VAL A 175 -0.45 4.58 -9.02
C VAL A 175 0.91 5.22 -9.25
N SER A 176 1.18 6.30 -8.54
CA SER A 176 2.47 6.99 -8.50
C SER A 176 3.11 6.92 -7.11
N PHE A 177 4.30 7.46 -7.00
CA PHE A 177 5.05 7.56 -5.75
C PHE A 177 5.50 8.99 -5.48
N SER A 178 5.85 9.28 -4.25
CA SER A 178 6.42 10.58 -3.87
C SER A 178 7.81 10.78 -4.50
N PRO A 179 8.12 11.97 -5.04
CA PRO A 179 9.45 12.32 -5.49
C PRO A 179 10.44 12.47 -4.33
N ILE A 180 9.96 12.63 -3.10
CA ILE A 180 10.81 12.66 -1.91
C ILE A 180 11.38 11.26 -1.71
N GLY A 181 12.71 11.15 -1.75
CA GLY A 181 13.42 9.89 -1.60
C GLY A 181 13.05 9.16 -0.29
N TYR A 182 13.20 7.84 -0.30
CA TYR A 182 12.97 6.95 0.84
C TYR A 182 11.52 6.85 1.35
N ARG A 183 10.50 7.39 0.63
CA ARG A 183 9.08 7.23 1.00
C ARG A 183 8.34 6.32 0.04
N ASN A 184 7.45 5.51 0.58
CA ASN A 184 6.55 4.62 -0.15
C ASN A 184 5.10 5.10 -0.09
N ASP A 185 4.88 6.41 -0.23
CA ASP A 185 3.52 6.95 -0.31
C ASP A 185 2.76 6.33 -1.47
N LEU A 186 1.52 5.94 -1.19
CA LEU A 186 0.62 5.42 -2.20
C LEU A 186 -0.25 6.57 -2.72
N ILE A 187 0.07 7.05 -3.90
CA ILE A 187 -0.62 8.15 -4.57
C ILE A 187 -1.44 7.57 -5.72
N VAL A 188 -2.77 7.69 -5.64
CA VAL A 188 -3.65 7.04 -6.61
C VAL A 188 -4.48 8.09 -7.34
N ARG A 189 -4.30 8.14 -8.68
CA ARG A 189 -4.99 9.08 -9.57
C ARG A 189 -4.87 10.54 -9.10
N GLY A 190 -3.67 10.90 -8.62
CA GLY A 190 -3.35 12.25 -8.15
C GLY A 190 -4.03 12.66 -6.83
N GLY A 191 -4.61 11.72 -6.08
CA GLY A 191 -5.15 11.98 -4.74
C GLY A 191 -4.07 11.95 -3.66
N SER A 192 -4.32 12.59 -2.53
CA SER A 192 -3.42 12.60 -1.39
C SER A 192 -3.23 11.20 -0.79
N PRO A 193 -2.04 10.87 -0.26
CA PRO A 193 -1.82 9.61 0.47
C PRO A 193 -2.81 9.35 1.61
N SER A 194 -3.32 10.37 2.27
CA SER A 194 -4.33 10.27 3.34
C SER A 194 -5.71 9.82 2.87
N GLU A 195 -5.97 9.81 1.56
CA GLU A 195 -7.24 9.44 0.96
C GLU A 195 -7.40 7.92 0.74
N ASN A 196 -6.38 7.13 1.07
CA ASN A 196 -6.38 5.69 0.95
C ASN A 196 -6.91 5.02 2.22
N ARG A 197 -7.48 3.81 2.07
CA ARG A 197 -7.89 2.95 3.19
C ARG A 197 -7.36 1.55 3.01
N PHE A 198 -6.97 0.95 4.12
CA PHE A 198 -6.33 -0.35 4.16
C PHE A 198 -7.12 -1.30 5.06
N TYR A 199 -7.34 -2.51 4.57
CA TYR A 199 -8.02 -3.58 5.32
C TYR A 199 -7.16 -4.85 5.27
N MET A 200 -7.15 -5.59 6.37
CA MET A 200 -6.53 -6.90 6.47
C MET A 200 -7.58 -7.91 6.94
N ASP A 201 -7.95 -8.87 6.08
CA ASP A 201 -9.07 -9.81 6.28
C ASP A 201 -10.37 -9.14 6.78
N GLY A 202 -10.65 -7.92 6.28
CA GLY A 202 -11.85 -7.14 6.62
C GLY A 202 -11.72 -6.22 7.84
N ILE A 203 -10.62 -6.28 8.58
CA ILE A 203 -10.31 -5.34 9.68
C ILE A 203 -9.54 -4.15 9.12
N GLU A 204 -9.99 -2.92 9.42
CA GLU A 204 -9.28 -1.69 9.03
C GLU A 204 -7.94 -1.61 9.77
N ILE A 205 -6.86 -1.27 9.03
CA ILE A 205 -5.54 -0.98 9.58
C ILE A 205 -5.15 0.48 9.28
N PRO A 206 -4.43 1.18 10.16
CA PRO A 206 -4.21 2.62 10.02
C PRO A 206 -3.27 2.96 8.86
N ASN A 207 -2.26 2.16 8.63
CA ASN A 207 -1.29 2.30 7.54
C ASN A 207 -0.67 0.94 7.19
N ILE A 208 0.13 0.92 6.11
CA ILE A 208 0.81 -0.30 5.63
C ILE A 208 2.33 -0.19 5.67
N ASN A 209 2.90 0.91 6.16
CA ASN A 209 4.33 1.17 6.19
C ASN A 209 4.83 1.55 7.59
N HIS A 210 6.10 1.22 7.87
CA HIS A 210 6.86 1.77 9.00
C HIS A 210 7.15 3.26 8.80
N PHE A 211 7.33 4.01 9.88
CA PHE A 211 7.60 5.45 9.86
C PHE A 211 6.54 6.25 9.09
N ALA A 212 5.28 5.87 9.23
CA ALA A 212 4.17 6.57 8.59
C ALA A 212 4.02 7.99 9.13
N THR A 213 3.76 8.96 8.24
CA THR A 213 3.51 10.35 8.61
C THR A 213 2.09 10.49 9.17
N GLN A 214 1.96 11.13 10.32
CA GLN A 214 0.67 11.40 10.95
C GLN A 214 -0.17 12.38 10.11
N GLY A 215 -1.45 12.07 9.96
CA GLY A 215 -2.36 12.83 9.08
C GLY A 215 -2.19 12.54 7.59
N ALA A 216 -1.30 11.63 7.23
CA ALA A 216 -1.06 11.13 5.88
C ALA A 216 -0.82 9.61 5.92
N SER A 217 -0.16 9.07 4.92
CA SER A 217 0.43 7.73 4.94
C SER A 217 1.88 7.84 4.44
N GLY A 218 2.56 6.75 4.25
CA GLY A 218 3.92 6.76 3.72
C GLY A 218 4.87 6.01 4.62
N GLY A 219 6.16 6.30 4.49
CA GLY A 219 7.23 5.59 5.17
C GLY A 219 8.01 4.69 4.20
N PRO A 220 9.25 4.29 4.55
CA PRO A 220 10.18 3.70 3.59
C PRO A 220 9.93 2.22 3.27
N VAL A 221 9.30 1.45 4.16
CA VAL A 221 9.19 -0.02 4.09
C VAL A 221 7.83 -0.47 4.61
N SER A 222 7.27 -1.50 3.99
CA SER A 222 5.99 -2.09 4.41
C SER A 222 6.09 -2.79 5.76
N ILE A 223 5.09 -2.54 6.63
CA ILE A 223 4.87 -3.28 7.89
C ILE A 223 4.28 -4.68 7.63
N LEU A 224 3.74 -4.93 6.44
CA LEU A 224 3.13 -6.20 6.08
C LEU A 224 4.17 -7.20 5.60
N ASN A 225 4.15 -8.41 6.14
CA ASN A 225 4.98 -9.48 5.61
C ASN A 225 4.31 -10.16 4.41
N ALA A 226 4.95 -10.07 3.25
CA ALA A 226 4.48 -10.67 2.01
C ALA A 226 4.26 -12.20 2.10
N ASP A 227 5.00 -12.90 2.99
CA ASP A 227 4.86 -14.34 3.18
C ASP A 227 3.48 -14.77 3.68
N LEU A 228 2.79 -13.88 4.40
CA LEU A 228 1.47 -14.15 4.96
C LEU A 228 0.33 -13.77 4.01
N ILE A 229 0.62 -13.06 2.92
CA ILE A 229 -0.39 -12.54 2.00
C ILE A 229 -0.74 -13.62 0.97
N ARG A 230 -2.04 -13.84 0.77
CA ARG A 230 -2.58 -14.69 -0.29
C ARG A 230 -2.83 -13.90 -1.58
N GLU A 231 -3.46 -12.74 -1.44
CA GLU A 231 -3.77 -11.81 -2.53
C GLU A 231 -4.08 -10.43 -1.98
N VAL A 232 -3.97 -9.42 -2.82
CA VAL A 232 -4.41 -8.05 -2.52
C VAL A 232 -5.45 -7.63 -3.54
N GLN A 233 -6.59 -7.14 -3.07
CA GLN A 233 -7.64 -6.52 -3.87
C GLN A 233 -7.46 -5.01 -3.79
N PHE A 234 -7.07 -4.41 -4.89
CA PHE A 234 -6.74 -3.01 -4.95
C PHE A 234 -7.73 -2.25 -5.82
N TYR A 235 -8.54 -1.38 -5.21
CA TYR A 235 -9.54 -0.55 -5.85
C TYR A 235 -8.99 0.86 -6.04
N THR A 236 -8.94 1.35 -7.27
CA THR A 236 -8.53 2.73 -7.62
C THR A 236 -9.73 3.63 -7.91
N GLY A 237 -10.94 3.12 -7.77
CA GLY A 237 -12.24 3.78 -7.95
C GLY A 237 -13.38 2.79 -7.74
N ALA A 238 -14.62 3.23 -7.89
CA ALA A 238 -15.82 2.39 -7.75
C ALA A 238 -15.81 1.56 -6.45
N PHE A 239 -15.52 2.21 -5.32
CA PHE A 239 -15.40 1.54 -4.02
C PHE A 239 -16.71 0.88 -3.62
N PRO A 240 -16.70 -0.38 -3.12
CA PRO A 240 -17.89 -1.03 -2.62
C PRO A 240 -18.43 -0.31 -1.37
N ALA A 241 -19.75 -0.33 -1.17
CA ALA A 241 -20.42 0.40 -0.07
C ALA A 241 -20.00 -0.07 1.33
N ASP A 242 -19.55 -1.31 1.45
CA ASP A 242 -19.02 -1.87 2.70
C ASP A 242 -17.61 -1.32 3.07
N LYS A 243 -16.94 -0.59 2.18
CA LYS A 243 -15.61 0.02 2.39
C LYS A 243 -15.72 1.54 2.43
N GLY A 244 -15.92 2.11 3.62
CA GLY A 244 -16.09 3.55 3.79
C GLY A 244 -14.79 4.32 3.98
N GLY A 245 -14.90 5.65 3.95
CA GLY A 245 -13.82 6.57 4.33
C GLY A 245 -12.68 6.69 3.34
N ALA A 246 -12.80 6.23 2.10
CA ALA A 246 -11.79 6.36 1.05
C ALA A 246 -12.23 7.36 -0.03
N LEU A 247 -11.28 8.15 -0.55
CA LEU A 247 -11.49 9.04 -1.70
C LEU A 247 -10.61 8.67 -2.90
N SER A 248 -9.47 8.00 -2.67
CA SER A 248 -8.52 7.66 -3.74
C SER A 248 -8.33 6.18 -3.97
N SER A 249 -8.14 5.38 -2.93
CA SER A 249 -8.07 3.92 -3.09
C SER A 249 -8.51 3.15 -1.85
N VAL A 250 -8.88 1.89 -2.09
CA VAL A 250 -9.08 0.87 -1.04
C VAL A 250 -8.16 -0.31 -1.36
N MET A 251 -7.39 -0.74 -0.38
CA MET A 251 -6.58 -1.96 -0.45
C MET A 251 -7.11 -2.97 0.57
N ASP A 252 -7.63 -4.10 0.09
CA ASP A 252 -8.10 -5.21 0.94
C ASP A 252 -7.13 -6.38 0.82
N ILE A 253 -6.35 -6.59 1.89
CA ILE A 253 -5.27 -7.57 1.97
C ILE A 253 -5.85 -8.85 2.54
N ARG A 254 -5.78 -9.93 1.78
CA ARG A 254 -6.22 -11.26 2.18
C ARG A 254 -5.04 -12.09 2.63
N LEU A 255 -5.04 -12.50 3.88
CA LEU A 255 -4.01 -13.38 4.42
C LEU A 255 -4.26 -14.84 4.03
N ARG A 256 -3.18 -15.61 4.02
CA ARG A 256 -3.23 -17.08 3.92
C ARG A 256 -3.86 -17.63 5.19
N ASP A 257 -4.30 -18.86 5.16
CA ASP A 257 -4.65 -19.62 6.37
C ASP A 257 -3.44 -20.46 6.82
N GLY A 258 -3.40 -20.86 8.10
CA GLY A 258 -2.38 -21.75 8.63
C GLY A 258 -2.49 -23.16 8.01
N ASN A 259 -1.46 -23.98 8.22
CA ASN A 259 -1.42 -25.35 7.72
C ASN A 259 -2.18 -26.27 8.70
N PRO A 260 -3.27 -26.95 8.28
CA PRO A 260 -4.03 -27.82 9.17
C PRO A 260 -3.38 -29.18 9.43
N ASP A 261 -2.39 -29.58 8.64
CA ASP A 261 -1.80 -30.92 8.67
C ASP A 261 -0.37 -30.96 9.22
N ASP A 262 0.37 -29.85 9.08
CA ASP A 262 1.80 -29.84 9.40
C ASP A 262 2.23 -28.48 9.99
N GLN A 263 3.35 -28.47 10.68
CA GLN A 263 4.02 -27.26 11.12
C GLN A 263 5.05 -26.86 10.05
N THR A 264 4.96 -25.64 9.55
CA THR A 264 5.89 -25.12 8.55
C THR A 264 6.51 -23.83 9.01
N PHE A 265 7.81 -23.68 8.82
CA PHE A 265 8.54 -22.47 9.17
C PHE A 265 9.31 -21.97 7.96
N LYS A 266 9.45 -20.65 7.90
CA LYS A 266 10.20 -19.99 6.85
C LYS A 266 11.10 -18.92 7.48
N ALA A 267 12.39 -19.06 7.32
CA ALA A 267 13.39 -18.06 7.69
C ALA A 267 13.82 -17.31 6.44
N THR A 268 13.87 -15.98 6.50
CA THR A 268 14.29 -15.13 5.38
C THR A 268 15.34 -14.13 5.87
N LEU A 269 16.43 -14.04 5.12
CA LEU A 269 17.36 -12.92 5.13
C LEU A 269 17.03 -12.08 3.91
N GLY A 270 16.31 -10.96 4.11
CA GLY A 270 15.84 -10.08 3.04
C GLY A 270 16.85 -8.98 2.69
N ALA A 271 16.38 -7.97 1.96
CA ALA A 271 17.19 -6.81 1.58
C ALA A 271 17.55 -5.91 2.77
N SER A 272 16.66 -5.85 3.75
CA SER A 272 16.72 -4.90 4.86
C SER A 272 16.37 -5.51 6.21
N GLU A 273 15.93 -6.78 6.23
CA GLU A 273 15.45 -7.43 7.44
C GLU A 273 15.78 -8.93 7.49
N VAL A 274 15.77 -9.45 8.70
CA VAL A 274 15.69 -10.88 9.00
C VAL A 274 14.29 -11.19 9.47
N SER A 275 13.68 -12.24 8.93
CA SER A 275 12.33 -12.67 9.33
C SER A 275 12.24 -14.15 9.64
N LEU A 276 11.35 -14.46 10.56
CA LEU A 276 10.87 -15.81 10.83
C LEU A 276 9.34 -15.80 10.72
N SER A 277 8.81 -16.63 9.86
CA SER A 277 7.37 -16.85 9.75
C SER A 277 7.05 -18.34 9.92
N GLY A 278 5.84 -18.63 10.35
CA GLY A 278 5.39 -20.00 10.52
C GLY A 278 3.88 -20.13 10.30
N ALA A 279 3.49 -21.32 9.88
CA ALA A 279 2.09 -21.70 9.70
C ALA A 279 1.90 -23.12 10.20
N GLY A 280 0.81 -23.37 10.92
CA GLY A 280 0.53 -24.66 11.53
C GLY A 280 -0.87 -24.72 12.13
N HIS A 281 -1.05 -25.69 13.05
CA HIS A 281 -2.33 -25.92 13.71
C HIS A 281 -2.18 -26.22 15.21
N PHE A 282 -3.23 -25.94 15.95
CA PHE A 282 -3.46 -26.38 17.32
C PHE A 282 -4.67 -27.31 17.31
N GLY A 283 -4.41 -28.63 17.35
CA GLY A 283 -5.46 -29.65 17.17
C GLY A 283 -6.10 -29.60 15.78
N GLU A 284 -7.30 -30.17 15.63
CA GLU A 284 -7.96 -30.38 14.32
C GLU A 284 -8.75 -29.18 13.81
N ARG A 285 -9.05 -28.19 14.66
CA ARG A 285 -10.00 -27.11 14.36
C ARG A 285 -9.37 -25.72 14.26
N THR A 286 -8.17 -25.56 14.78
CA THR A 286 -7.52 -24.25 14.87
C THR A 286 -6.24 -24.23 14.06
N THR A 287 -6.15 -23.32 13.13
CA THR A 287 -4.93 -23.06 12.38
C THR A 287 -4.35 -21.71 12.75
N TYR A 288 -3.04 -21.58 12.68
CA TYR A 288 -2.35 -20.33 12.90
C TYR A 288 -1.33 -20.02 11.83
N LEU A 289 -1.06 -18.74 11.66
CA LEU A 289 0.12 -18.27 10.99
C LEU A 289 0.69 -17.04 11.73
N PHE A 290 1.99 -16.86 11.68
CA PHE A 290 2.65 -15.73 12.32
C PHE A 290 3.90 -15.31 11.54
N SER A 291 4.36 -14.08 11.80
CA SER A 291 5.64 -13.56 11.34
C SER A 291 6.22 -12.61 12.38
N VAL A 292 7.54 -12.63 12.53
CA VAL A 292 8.33 -11.64 13.26
C VAL A 292 9.48 -11.21 12.34
N ARG A 293 9.68 -9.89 12.20
CA ARG A 293 10.79 -9.32 11.41
C ARG A 293 11.58 -8.33 12.24
N GLN A 294 12.89 -8.32 12.04
CA GLN A 294 13.83 -7.35 12.60
C GLN A 294 14.64 -6.71 11.49
N SER A 295 14.61 -5.40 11.41
CA SER A 295 15.36 -4.63 10.44
C SER A 295 16.84 -4.54 10.78
N TYR A 296 17.70 -4.50 9.75
CA TYR A 296 19.10 -4.08 9.83
C TYR A 296 19.41 -2.86 8.91
N LEU A 297 18.37 -2.12 8.49
CA LEU A 297 18.49 -0.91 7.68
C LEU A 297 19.47 0.11 8.29
N GLN A 298 19.50 0.24 9.61
CA GLN A 298 20.44 1.10 10.33
C GLN A 298 21.89 0.81 9.94
N LEU A 299 22.30 -0.45 9.82
CA LEU A 299 23.64 -0.84 9.39
C LEU A 299 23.86 -0.47 7.91
N LEU A 300 22.92 -0.77 7.06
CA LEU A 300 22.99 -0.48 5.63
C LEU A 300 23.09 1.03 5.38
N PHE A 301 22.28 1.84 6.06
CA PHE A 301 22.25 3.29 5.90
C PHE A 301 23.53 3.94 6.43
N LYS A 302 24.10 3.42 7.51
CA LYS A 302 25.40 3.87 8.01
C LYS A 302 26.53 3.57 7.00
N LEU A 303 26.50 2.41 6.35
CA LEU A 303 27.46 2.05 5.30
C LEU A 303 27.31 2.90 4.02
N LEU A 304 26.11 3.40 3.75
CA LEU A 304 25.81 4.27 2.61
C LEU A 304 26.07 5.77 2.92
N GLY A 305 26.52 6.12 4.12
CA GLY A 305 26.75 7.51 4.51
C GLY A 305 25.46 8.33 4.60
N LEU A 306 24.36 7.73 5.05
CA LEU A 306 23.11 8.46 5.20
C LEU A 306 22.98 9.08 6.59
N PRO A 307 22.42 10.30 6.71
CA PRO A 307 22.36 11.03 7.98
C PRO A 307 21.26 10.53 8.91
N PHE A 308 20.53 9.48 8.57
CA PHE A 308 19.48 8.88 9.40
C PHE A 308 19.56 7.35 9.38
N LEU A 309 19.26 6.75 10.53
CA LEU A 309 19.46 5.33 10.82
C LEU A 309 18.16 4.68 11.28
N PRO A 310 17.26 4.26 10.35
CA PRO A 310 16.01 3.62 10.70
C PRO A 310 16.22 2.19 11.18
N ASN A 311 15.49 1.81 12.21
CA ASN A 311 15.40 0.45 12.74
C ASN A 311 13.96 0.16 13.07
N TYR A 312 13.48 -1.05 12.76
CA TYR A 312 12.14 -1.49 13.13
C TYR A 312 12.13 -2.97 13.51
N ILE A 313 11.16 -3.31 14.33
CA ILE A 313 10.72 -4.68 14.59
C ILE A 313 9.21 -4.74 14.36
N ASP A 314 8.74 -5.76 13.70
CA ASP A 314 7.32 -5.98 13.49
C ASP A 314 6.89 -7.43 13.73
N GLY A 315 5.60 -7.58 13.97
CA GLY A 315 4.97 -8.87 14.14
C GLY A 315 3.57 -8.89 13.55
N GLN A 316 3.20 -10.02 13.00
CA GLN A 316 1.90 -10.26 12.41
C GLN A 316 1.45 -11.67 12.73
N PHE A 317 0.15 -11.85 13.04
CA PHE A 317 -0.42 -13.19 13.24
C PHE A 317 -1.87 -13.26 12.77
N LYS A 318 -2.31 -14.50 12.50
CA LYS A 318 -3.71 -14.87 12.29
C LYS A 318 -3.96 -16.23 12.90
N ILE A 319 -5.03 -16.34 13.65
CA ILE A 319 -5.53 -17.59 14.23
C ILE A 319 -6.96 -17.79 13.74
N LYS A 320 -7.24 -18.91 13.11
CA LYS A 320 -8.56 -19.27 12.61
C LYS A 320 -9.03 -20.56 13.26
N THR A 321 -10.16 -20.51 13.94
CA THR A 321 -10.77 -21.64 14.62
C THR A 321 -12.14 -21.96 14.01
N ARG A 322 -12.37 -23.18 13.58
CA ARG A 322 -13.68 -23.71 13.21
C ARG A 322 -14.39 -24.19 14.46
N LEU A 323 -15.33 -23.39 14.97
CA LEU A 323 -16.11 -23.74 16.15
C LEU A 323 -17.08 -24.89 15.84
N THR A 324 -17.76 -24.79 14.69
CA THR A 324 -18.66 -25.82 14.14
C THR A 324 -18.41 -25.98 12.64
N ALA A 325 -19.24 -26.73 11.94
CA ALA A 325 -19.20 -26.81 10.47
C ALA A 325 -19.57 -25.47 9.80
N THR A 326 -20.35 -24.64 10.49
CA THR A 326 -20.91 -23.37 9.99
C THR A 326 -20.38 -22.13 10.69
N ASP A 327 -19.50 -22.29 11.70
CA ASP A 327 -19.05 -21.18 12.53
C ASP A 327 -17.54 -21.09 12.55
N GLU A 328 -17.02 -19.93 12.22
CA GLU A 328 -15.59 -19.63 12.23
C GLU A 328 -15.29 -18.41 13.10
N LEU A 329 -14.21 -18.49 13.86
CA LEU A 329 -13.66 -17.40 14.65
C LEU A 329 -12.24 -17.10 14.17
N ILE A 330 -11.98 -15.85 13.85
CA ILE A 330 -10.69 -15.39 13.32
C ILE A 330 -10.15 -14.32 14.27
N PHE A 331 -8.93 -14.49 14.72
CA PHE A 331 -8.15 -13.45 15.41
C PHE A 331 -6.96 -13.08 14.55
N LEU A 332 -6.68 -11.79 14.48
CA LEU A 332 -5.51 -11.29 13.75
C LEU A 332 -4.86 -10.12 14.49
N GLY A 333 -3.58 -9.95 14.27
CA GLY A 333 -2.81 -8.85 14.81
C GLY A 333 -1.69 -8.42 13.89
N LEU A 334 -1.38 -7.13 13.98
CA LEU A 334 -0.27 -6.48 13.30
C LEU A 334 0.35 -5.50 14.28
N THR A 335 1.68 -5.52 14.42
CA THR A 335 2.40 -4.57 15.26
C THR A 335 3.71 -4.14 14.62
N GLY A 336 4.13 -2.91 14.85
CA GLY A 336 5.42 -2.36 14.46
C GLY A 336 5.93 -1.39 15.50
N ILE A 337 7.23 -1.48 15.79
CA ILE A 337 7.97 -0.57 16.66
C ILE A 337 9.12 -0.01 15.86
N ASP A 338 9.10 1.30 15.65
CA ASP A 338 10.03 2.02 14.80
C ASP A 338 10.90 2.96 15.63
N ASN A 339 12.18 3.03 15.28
CA ASN A 339 13.13 3.94 15.91
C ASN A 339 14.12 4.47 14.86
N MET A 340 14.07 5.75 14.58
CA MET A 340 15.01 6.43 13.69
C MET A 340 15.94 7.32 14.49
N LYS A 341 17.22 6.99 14.51
CA LYS A 341 18.30 7.81 15.06
C LYS A 341 18.93 8.65 13.96
N LEU A 342 19.60 9.71 14.32
CA LEU A 342 20.42 10.52 13.43
C LEU A 342 21.87 10.00 13.41
N ASN A 343 22.52 10.05 12.25
CA ASN A 343 23.93 9.77 12.06
C ASN A 343 24.68 11.10 12.02
N THR A 344 25.01 11.63 13.20
CA THR A 344 25.69 12.93 13.36
C THR A 344 27.15 12.87 13.01
N ASP A 345 27.71 11.69 12.74
CA ASP A 345 29.12 11.50 12.33
C ASP A 345 29.31 11.74 10.82
N GLU A 346 28.21 11.88 10.06
CA GLU A 346 28.24 12.06 8.62
C GLU A 346 28.56 13.51 8.27
N GLU A 347 29.50 13.70 7.38
CA GLU A 347 30.00 15.03 6.96
C GLU A 347 29.52 15.35 5.54
N GLY A 348 29.39 16.65 5.24
CA GLY A 348 28.99 17.15 3.93
C GLY A 348 27.74 18.02 3.97
N GLU A 349 27.62 18.91 2.99
CA GLU A 349 26.54 19.92 2.95
C GLU A 349 25.15 19.30 2.93
N ASP A 350 24.97 18.19 2.20
CA ASP A 350 23.69 17.46 2.13
C ASP A 350 23.34 16.81 3.48
N ALA A 351 24.33 16.22 4.14
CA ALA A 351 24.16 15.59 5.44
C ALA A 351 23.85 16.66 6.51
N GLU A 352 24.63 17.73 6.56
CA GLU A 352 24.42 18.86 7.48
C GLU A 352 23.03 19.47 7.30
N TYR A 353 22.61 19.70 6.04
CA TYR A 353 21.26 20.19 5.75
C TYR A 353 20.19 19.24 6.26
N MET A 354 20.26 17.95 5.95
CA MET A 354 19.28 16.98 6.43
C MET A 354 19.28 16.87 7.97
N LEU A 355 20.46 16.86 8.59
CA LEU A 355 20.61 16.85 10.05
C LEU A 355 20.06 18.13 10.71
N SER A 356 20.02 19.26 9.99
CA SER A 356 19.46 20.50 10.53
C SER A 356 17.95 20.45 10.79
N TYR A 357 17.18 19.70 9.98
CA TYR A 357 15.73 19.66 10.09
C TYR A 357 15.15 18.30 10.50
N LEU A 358 15.83 17.18 10.25
CA LEU A 358 15.30 15.85 10.59
C LEU A 358 15.20 15.67 12.11
N PRO A 359 14.04 15.23 12.64
CA PRO A 359 13.91 14.83 14.03
C PRO A 359 14.36 13.37 14.23
N ARG A 360 14.61 12.99 15.47
CA ARG A 360 14.62 11.58 15.92
C ARG A 360 13.16 11.12 15.98
N ILE A 361 12.84 9.97 15.39
CA ILE A 361 11.46 9.47 15.31
C ILE A 361 11.35 8.17 16.08
N LYS A 362 10.32 8.06 16.92
CA LYS A 362 9.84 6.82 17.50
C LYS A 362 8.38 6.64 17.14
N GLN A 363 8.02 5.46 16.66
CA GLN A 363 6.65 5.14 16.29
C GLN A 363 6.28 3.75 16.80
N GLN A 364 5.02 3.61 17.21
CA GLN A 364 4.44 2.32 17.57
C GLN A 364 3.10 2.20 16.85
N THR A 365 2.93 1.12 16.11
CA THR A 365 1.68 0.77 15.44
C THR A 365 1.21 -0.57 15.96
N PHE A 366 -0.07 -0.65 16.27
CA PHE A 366 -0.68 -1.87 16.77
C PHE A 366 -2.12 -2.00 16.27
N THR A 367 -2.46 -3.14 15.69
CA THR A 367 -3.82 -3.51 15.29
C THR A 367 -4.17 -4.86 15.87
N LEU A 368 -5.33 -4.98 16.48
CA LEU A 368 -5.96 -6.26 16.83
C LEU A 368 -7.31 -6.36 16.17
N GLY A 369 -7.64 -7.54 15.67
CA GLY A 369 -8.91 -7.84 15.05
C GLY A 369 -9.47 -9.18 15.50
N ALA A 370 -10.79 -9.22 15.69
CA ALA A 370 -11.54 -10.45 15.89
C ALA A 370 -12.73 -10.45 14.95
N ALA A 371 -13.00 -11.56 14.27
CA ALA A 371 -14.16 -11.70 13.39
C ALA A 371 -14.82 -13.06 13.61
N TYR A 372 -16.10 -13.05 13.91
CA TYR A 372 -16.95 -14.23 13.96
C TYR A 372 -17.79 -14.31 12.69
N LYS A 373 -17.77 -15.46 12.01
CA LYS A 373 -18.55 -15.73 10.80
C LYS A 373 -19.49 -16.89 11.05
N HIS A 374 -20.74 -16.69 10.67
CA HIS A 374 -21.78 -17.71 10.71
C HIS A 374 -22.38 -17.92 9.31
N TYR A 375 -22.39 -19.17 8.86
CA TYR A 375 -22.93 -19.59 7.59
C TYR A 375 -24.32 -20.20 7.82
N ALA A 376 -25.39 -19.51 7.42
CA ALA A 376 -26.77 -19.91 7.65
C ALA A 376 -27.51 -20.06 6.29
N GLY A 377 -27.33 -21.18 5.62
CA GLY A 377 -27.91 -21.43 4.32
C GLY A 377 -27.40 -20.41 3.27
N ARG A 378 -28.25 -19.49 2.82
CA ARG A 378 -27.91 -18.46 1.85
C ARG A 378 -27.29 -17.19 2.48
N HIS A 379 -27.16 -17.15 3.79
CA HIS A 379 -26.66 -16.00 4.53
C HIS A 379 -25.27 -16.25 5.07
N VAL A 380 -24.40 -15.26 4.96
CA VAL A 380 -23.11 -15.22 5.64
C VAL A 380 -23.12 -14.00 6.55
N GLN A 381 -23.18 -14.22 7.84
CA GLN A 381 -23.19 -13.19 8.86
C GLN A 381 -21.78 -13.03 9.43
N THR A 382 -21.32 -11.80 9.55
CA THR A 382 -20.01 -11.50 10.10
C THR A 382 -20.13 -10.40 11.15
N VAL A 383 -19.63 -10.66 12.34
CA VAL A 383 -19.43 -9.64 13.37
C VAL A 383 -17.95 -9.48 13.60
N SER A 384 -17.45 -8.26 13.50
CA SER A 384 -16.02 -7.99 13.68
C SER A 384 -15.77 -6.85 14.65
N LEU A 385 -14.71 -7.00 15.43
CA LEU A 385 -14.17 -6.03 16.35
C LEU A 385 -12.74 -5.72 15.93
N GLY A 386 -12.42 -4.45 15.72
CA GLY A 386 -11.09 -3.96 15.39
C GLY A 386 -10.63 -2.94 16.41
N TYR A 387 -9.35 -2.96 16.77
CA TYR A 387 -8.72 -1.93 17.57
C TYR A 387 -7.39 -1.54 16.94
N ASN A 388 -7.21 -0.25 16.72
CA ASN A 388 -6.00 0.36 16.18
C ASN A 388 -5.38 1.32 17.19
N TYR A 389 -4.06 1.31 17.25
CA TYR A 389 -3.25 2.24 18.02
C TYR A 389 -2.06 2.68 17.18
N LEU A 390 -1.83 3.98 17.10
CA LEU A 390 -0.67 4.60 16.44
C LEU A 390 -0.12 5.67 17.35
N ALA A 391 1.12 5.53 17.80
CA ALA A 391 1.83 6.54 18.58
C ALA A 391 3.05 7.04 17.82
N ASN A 392 3.26 8.34 17.86
CA ASN A 392 4.41 9.01 17.25
C ASN A 392 5.09 9.92 18.27
N GLN A 393 6.42 9.90 18.26
CA GLN A 393 7.24 10.88 18.96
C GLN A 393 8.33 11.41 18.02
N ASN A 394 8.39 12.72 17.84
CA ASN A 394 9.41 13.41 17.08
C ASN A 394 10.18 14.34 18.01
N LEU A 395 11.49 14.11 18.14
CA LEU A 395 12.38 14.91 18.99
C LEU A 395 13.44 15.60 18.15
N LYS A 396 13.60 16.91 18.35
CA LYS A 396 14.67 17.71 17.70
C LYS A 396 15.38 18.56 18.74
N TYR A 397 16.68 18.60 18.62
CA TYR A 397 17.57 19.39 19.47
C TYR A 397 18.40 20.36 18.64
N THR A 398 18.77 21.50 19.20
CA THR A 398 19.74 22.43 18.60
C THR A 398 21.05 21.69 18.32
N ASN A 399 21.54 21.78 17.10
CA ASN A 399 22.75 21.07 16.63
C ASN A 399 22.73 19.54 16.90
N ASN A 400 21.52 18.94 17.05
CA ASN A 400 21.32 17.53 17.42
C ASN A 400 21.93 17.11 18.78
N ASP A 401 22.30 18.07 19.61
CA ASP A 401 22.88 17.87 20.94
C ASP A 401 21.78 17.68 22.00
N ASP A 402 21.65 16.47 22.53
CA ASP A 402 20.69 16.11 23.57
C ASP A 402 21.30 16.09 24.99
N SER A 403 22.49 16.66 25.15
CA SER A 403 23.17 16.71 26.45
C SER A 403 22.49 17.64 27.48
N SER A 404 21.68 18.61 26.99
CA SER A 404 20.91 19.52 27.83
C SER A 404 19.44 19.60 27.40
N PRO A 405 18.48 19.61 28.33
CA PRO A 405 17.08 19.92 28.05
C PRO A 405 16.87 21.29 27.38
N ASP A 406 17.78 22.22 27.59
CA ASP A 406 17.73 23.56 27.00
C ASP A 406 17.95 23.53 25.48
N ASN A 407 18.56 22.48 24.95
CA ASN A 407 18.75 22.28 23.53
C ASN A 407 17.49 21.74 22.82
N LEU A 408 16.46 21.34 23.56
CA LEU A 408 15.22 20.81 22.97
C LEU A 408 14.49 21.90 22.18
N THR A 409 14.29 21.70 20.89
CA THR A 409 13.59 22.62 19.99
C THR A 409 12.22 22.11 19.57
N LEU A 410 12.04 20.79 19.49
CA LEU A 410 10.76 20.13 19.20
C LEU A 410 10.61 18.86 20.04
N ASP A 411 9.51 18.72 20.75
CA ASP A 411 8.95 17.46 21.25
C ASP A 411 7.50 17.38 20.84
N LEU A 412 7.22 16.57 19.83
CA LEU A 412 5.89 16.23 19.38
C LEU A 412 5.60 14.81 19.80
N SER A 413 4.63 14.62 20.66
CA SER A 413 4.18 13.31 21.13
C SER A 413 2.70 13.18 20.92
N SER A 414 2.26 12.24 20.10
CA SER A 414 0.85 12.05 19.76
C SER A 414 0.48 10.58 19.67
N TYR A 415 -0.78 10.27 19.92
CA TYR A 415 -1.33 8.97 19.65
C TYR A 415 -2.76 9.02 19.12
N GLU A 416 -3.08 8.09 18.26
CA GLU A 416 -4.39 7.83 17.71
C GLU A 416 -4.84 6.43 18.10
N GLN A 417 -6.07 6.33 18.58
CA GLN A 417 -6.72 5.06 18.90
C GLN A 417 -8.05 5.01 18.15
N LYS A 418 -8.43 3.82 17.68
CA LYS A 418 -9.74 3.61 17.08
C LYS A 418 -10.22 2.21 17.38
N ALA A 419 -11.35 2.10 18.08
CA ALA A 419 -12.08 0.85 18.25
C ALA A 419 -13.27 0.83 17.29
N THR A 420 -13.48 -0.25 16.56
CA THR A 420 -14.56 -0.40 15.57
C THR A 420 -15.30 -1.70 15.84
N LEU A 421 -16.62 -1.63 15.96
CA LEU A 421 -17.53 -2.77 15.96
C LEU A 421 -18.37 -2.73 14.70
N ARG A 422 -18.39 -3.84 13.95
CA ARG A 422 -19.12 -3.95 12.70
C ARG A 422 -19.90 -5.27 12.64
N ALA A 423 -21.14 -5.18 12.19
CA ALA A 423 -21.98 -6.33 11.88
C ALA A 423 -22.42 -6.26 10.41
N GLU A 424 -22.28 -7.35 9.70
CA GLU A 424 -22.58 -7.49 8.27
C GLU A 424 -23.33 -8.78 8.00
N ASN A 425 -24.31 -8.71 7.12
CA ASN A 425 -24.99 -9.88 6.57
C ASN A 425 -24.89 -9.86 5.05
N ARG A 426 -24.49 -10.98 4.45
CA ARG A 426 -24.46 -11.16 3.01
C ARG A 426 -25.38 -12.29 2.63
N THR A 427 -26.41 -11.95 1.86
CA THR A 427 -27.40 -12.88 1.35
C THR A 427 -27.12 -13.22 -0.11
N HIS A 428 -26.97 -14.49 -0.41
CA HIS A 428 -26.74 -15.00 -1.75
C HIS A 428 -28.03 -15.58 -2.32
N GLY A 429 -28.56 -14.97 -3.37
CA GLY A 429 -29.64 -15.53 -4.20
C GLY A 429 -29.08 -15.94 -5.55
N GLU A 430 -29.93 -16.60 -6.38
CA GLU A 430 -29.53 -17.06 -7.71
C GLU A 430 -28.97 -15.93 -8.60
N ARG A 431 -29.65 -14.79 -8.60
CA ARG A 431 -29.34 -13.62 -9.44
C ARG A 431 -28.94 -12.40 -8.63
N TRP A 432 -29.25 -12.39 -7.34
CA TRP A 432 -29.06 -11.28 -6.45
C TRP A 432 -28.03 -11.64 -5.37
N THR A 433 -27.18 -10.71 -5.05
CA THR A 433 -26.40 -10.73 -3.80
C THR A 433 -26.68 -9.42 -3.08
N LEU A 434 -27.21 -9.52 -1.87
CA LEU A 434 -27.43 -8.38 -0.99
C LEU A 434 -26.37 -8.41 0.10
N THR A 435 -25.71 -7.29 0.32
CA THR A 435 -24.78 -7.08 1.45
C THR A 435 -25.26 -5.87 2.22
N GLU A 436 -25.48 -6.03 3.51
CA GLU A 436 -25.98 -4.99 4.39
C GLU A 436 -25.22 -5.04 5.71
N GLY A 437 -25.04 -3.90 6.35
CA GLY A 437 -24.35 -3.86 7.62
C GLY A 437 -24.36 -2.50 8.28
N VAL A 438 -23.93 -2.53 9.53
CA VAL A 438 -23.77 -1.37 10.39
C VAL A 438 -22.42 -1.42 11.06
N GLU A 439 -21.87 -0.25 11.34
CA GLU A 439 -20.63 -0.10 12.09
C GLU A 439 -20.74 1.05 13.07
N THR A 440 -20.07 0.93 14.17
CA THR A 440 -19.82 2.02 15.12
C THR A 440 -18.35 2.02 15.51
N TRP A 441 -17.83 3.20 15.75
CA TRP A 441 -16.43 3.33 16.15
C TRP A 441 -16.26 4.47 17.16
N TYR A 442 -15.26 4.30 18.02
CA TYR A 442 -14.76 5.34 18.90
C TYR A 442 -13.30 5.61 18.57
N ALA A 443 -12.98 6.87 18.33
CA ALA A 443 -11.60 7.30 18.10
C ALA A 443 -11.17 8.31 19.15
N ARG A 444 -9.93 8.19 19.59
CA ARG A 444 -9.28 9.15 20.47
C ARG A 444 -7.97 9.60 19.85
N TYR A 445 -7.75 10.90 19.84
CA TYR A 445 -6.53 11.56 19.41
C TYR A 445 -6.00 12.45 20.51
N ASP A 446 -4.78 12.21 20.93
CA ASP A 446 -4.03 13.06 21.85
C ASP A 446 -2.77 13.57 21.17
N ASP A 447 -2.46 14.85 21.36
CA ASP A 447 -1.25 15.51 20.88
C ASP A 447 -0.70 16.40 21.97
N ARG A 448 0.60 16.28 22.20
CA ARG A 448 1.38 17.20 23.04
C ARG A 448 2.55 17.66 22.22
N THR A 449 2.56 18.93 21.89
CA THR A 449 3.63 19.55 21.11
C THR A 449 4.27 20.63 21.94
N PHE A 450 5.59 20.51 22.15
CA PHE A 450 6.48 21.58 22.58
C PHE A 450 7.32 21.98 21.38
N GLN A 451 7.40 23.27 21.08
CA GLN A 451 8.25 23.80 20.02
C GLN A 451 8.82 25.13 20.43
N ARG A 452 10.12 25.34 20.19
CA ARG A 452 10.69 26.68 20.26
C ARG A 452 10.50 27.38 18.93
N ILE A 453 9.83 28.50 18.96
CA ILE A 453 9.56 29.35 17.80
C ILE A 453 10.27 30.69 18.00
N PHE A 454 10.69 31.29 16.89
CA PHE A 454 11.25 32.65 16.93
C PHE A 454 10.10 33.62 16.67
N ALA A 455 9.73 34.39 17.68
CA ALA A 455 8.64 35.37 17.59
C ALA A 455 9.11 36.70 18.19
N SER A 456 8.83 37.81 17.49
CA SER A 456 9.17 39.18 17.92
C SER A 456 10.68 39.37 18.28
N GLY A 457 11.57 38.71 17.50
CA GLY A 457 13.01 38.81 17.70
C GLY A 457 13.57 38.01 18.88
N THR A 458 12.75 37.18 19.53
CA THR A 458 13.14 36.33 20.66
C THR A 458 12.67 34.89 20.48
N GLN A 459 13.46 33.96 20.99
CA GLN A 459 13.07 32.57 21.04
C GLN A 459 12.03 32.36 22.15
N GLN A 460 10.86 31.85 21.79
CA GLN A 460 9.76 31.59 22.71
C GLN A 460 9.37 30.11 22.69
N ALA A 461 9.05 29.56 23.86
CA ALA A 461 8.50 28.22 23.97
C ALA A 461 6.99 28.28 23.68
N TRP A 462 6.56 27.49 22.71
CA TRP A 462 5.17 27.27 22.40
C TRP A 462 4.76 25.86 22.78
N GLN A 463 3.64 25.73 23.48
CA GLN A 463 3.13 24.45 23.90
C GLN A 463 1.68 24.30 23.48
N ARG A 464 1.33 23.12 23.02
CA ARG A 464 -0.05 22.76 22.71
C ARG A 464 -0.37 21.37 23.26
N GLN A 465 -1.58 21.23 23.74
CA GLN A 465 -2.12 19.94 24.13
C GLN A 465 -3.54 19.78 23.57
N THR A 466 -3.77 18.66 22.93
CA THR A 466 -5.07 18.25 22.42
C THR A 466 -5.48 16.93 23.05
N ASP A 467 -6.75 16.82 23.40
CA ASP A 467 -7.43 15.58 23.75
C ASP A 467 -8.78 15.61 23.02
N LEU A 468 -8.95 14.73 22.03
CA LEU A 468 -10.12 14.68 21.17
C LEU A 468 -10.69 13.26 21.17
N GLY A 469 -11.94 13.10 21.65
CA GLY A 469 -12.74 11.89 21.53
C GLY A 469 -13.84 12.09 20.47
N ILE A 470 -14.05 11.10 19.61
CA ILE A 470 -15.09 11.11 18.58
C ILE A 470 -15.78 9.75 18.55
N VAL A 471 -17.11 9.74 18.62
CA VAL A 471 -17.95 8.58 18.34
C VAL A 471 -18.51 8.72 16.93
N GLY A 472 -18.38 7.67 16.13
CA GLY A 472 -18.92 7.63 14.80
C GLY A 472 -19.76 6.39 14.53
N TRP A 473 -20.58 6.46 13.50
CA TRP A 473 -21.46 5.38 13.05
C TRP A 473 -21.55 5.37 11.54
N GLY A 474 -21.80 4.19 11.01
CA GLY A 474 -22.02 3.96 9.59
C GLY A 474 -23.07 2.87 9.37
N ALA A 475 -23.79 2.98 8.28
CA ALA A 475 -24.65 1.93 7.78
C ALA A 475 -24.46 1.82 6.26
N PHE A 476 -24.51 0.61 5.73
CA PHE A 476 -24.35 0.38 4.32
C PHE A 476 -25.24 -0.76 3.83
N ALA A 477 -25.64 -0.66 2.56
CA ALA A 477 -26.32 -1.71 1.86
C ALA A 477 -25.84 -1.72 0.40
N SER A 478 -25.69 -2.88 -0.20
CA SER A 478 -25.46 -3.03 -1.63
C SER A 478 -26.21 -4.20 -2.19
N ALA A 479 -26.80 -4.02 -3.36
CA ALA A 479 -27.51 -5.04 -4.11
C ALA A 479 -26.83 -5.25 -5.46
N ARG A 480 -26.33 -6.44 -5.70
CA ARG A 480 -25.79 -6.85 -7.00
C ARG A 480 -26.80 -7.73 -7.71
N TYR A 481 -27.08 -7.37 -8.94
CA TYR A 481 -27.92 -8.14 -9.85
C TYR A 481 -27.14 -8.65 -11.04
N ARG A 482 -27.39 -9.88 -11.46
CA ARG A 482 -26.86 -10.48 -12.69
C ARG A 482 -28.00 -11.04 -13.52
N THR A 483 -27.97 -10.72 -14.82
CA THR A 483 -28.95 -11.29 -15.77
C THR A 483 -28.73 -12.78 -16.00
N PRO A 484 -29.75 -13.56 -16.39
CA PRO A 484 -29.61 -15.00 -16.63
C PRO A 484 -28.57 -15.36 -17.70
N ASP A 485 -28.41 -14.51 -18.71
CA ASP A 485 -27.41 -14.66 -19.78
C ASP A 485 -26.01 -14.18 -19.36
N GLU A 486 -25.85 -13.77 -18.10
CA GLU A 486 -24.63 -13.20 -17.52
C GLU A 486 -24.04 -12.01 -18.31
N ARG A 487 -24.81 -11.41 -19.24
CA ARG A 487 -24.33 -10.26 -20.01
C ARG A 487 -24.28 -8.99 -19.20
N TRP A 488 -25.18 -8.81 -18.25
CA TRP A 488 -25.24 -7.62 -17.41
C TRP A 488 -25.01 -7.98 -15.95
N THR A 489 -24.14 -7.23 -15.33
CA THR A 489 -23.98 -7.19 -13.87
C THR A 489 -24.09 -5.74 -13.41
N ALA A 490 -25.00 -5.47 -12.51
CA ALA A 490 -25.18 -4.15 -11.91
C ALA A 490 -25.05 -4.26 -10.40
N THR A 491 -24.37 -3.32 -9.77
CA THR A 491 -24.26 -3.21 -8.31
C THR A 491 -24.67 -1.80 -7.91
N LEU A 492 -25.72 -1.71 -7.10
CA LEU A 492 -26.15 -0.47 -6.46
C LEU A 492 -25.72 -0.51 -5.00
N GLY A 493 -25.01 0.50 -4.55
CA GLY A 493 -24.56 0.63 -3.16
C GLY A 493 -25.03 1.94 -2.55
N LEU A 494 -25.27 1.90 -1.25
CA LEU A 494 -25.62 3.05 -0.45
C LEU A 494 -24.87 2.97 0.87
N ARG A 495 -24.23 4.06 1.28
CA ARG A 495 -23.58 4.18 2.57
C ARG A 495 -23.95 5.50 3.24
N LEU A 496 -24.11 5.46 4.54
CA LEU A 496 -24.38 6.58 5.42
C LEU A 496 -23.31 6.62 6.49
N ASP A 497 -22.67 7.77 6.68
CA ASP A 497 -21.67 7.98 7.72
C ASP A 497 -22.00 9.20 8.56
N GLY A 498 -21.66 9.16 9.85
CA GLY A 498 -21.83 10.28 10.77
C GLY A 498 -20.90 10.16 11.97
N CYS A 499 -20.66 11.31 12.65
CA CYS A 499 -19.96 11.35 13.93
C CYS A 499 -20.38 12.56 14.76
N ASP A 500 -20.06 12.52 16.05
CA ASP A 500 -20.43 13.55 17.03
C ASP A 500 -19.49 14.77 17.08
N TYR A 501 -18.46 14.82 16.23
CA TYR A 501 -17.48 15.91 16.19
C TYR A 501 -18.13 17.29 16.03
N SER A 502 -19.13 17.42 15.17
CA SER A 502 -19.87 18.66 14.96
C SER A 502 -21.32 18.39 14.56
N ARG A 503 -22.19 19.39 14.77
CA ARG A 503 -23.62 19.30 14.35
C ARG A 503 -23.81 19.00 12.88
N SER A 504 -22.92 19.47 12.01
CA SER A 504 -22.96 19.17 10.57
C SER A 504 -22.58 17.72 10.28
N MET A 505 -21.62 17.15 11.00
CA MET A 505 -21.17 15.76 10.83
C MET A 505 -22.14 14.75 11.44
N MET A 506 -22.93 15.13 12.44
CA MET A 506 -24.01 14.31 12.99
C MET A 506 -25.17 14.08 11.98
N ARG A 507 -25.37 14.99 11.04
CA ARG A 507 -26.44 14.89 10.04
C ARG A 507 -26.08 13.88 8.95
N PHE A 508 -26.29 12.59 9.21
CA PHE A 508 -25.91 11.47 8.35
C PHE A 508 -26.39 11.61 6.89
N TRP A 509 -27.56 12.25 6.64
CA TRP A 509 -28.06 12.51 5.28
C TRP A 509 -27.18 13.47 4.45
N GLN A 510 -26.28 14.27 5.09
CA GLN A 510 -25.33 15.13 4.39
C GLN A 510 -24.10 14.36 3.91
N ASN A 511 -23.89 13.13 4.42
CA ASN A 511 -22.77 12.25 4.10
C ASN A 511 -23.27 10.95 3.44
N LEU A 512 -24.40 11.04 2.73
CA LEU A 512 -24.95 9.94 1.94
C LEU A 512 -24.01 9.65 0.75
N SER A 513 -23.59 8.42 0.61
CA SER A 513 -22.65 7.91 -0.39
C SER A 513 -23.30 6.86 -1.29
N PRO A 514 -24.14 7.27 -2.27
CA PRO A 514 -24.65 6.35 -3.29
C PRO A 514 -23.55 6.00 -4.29
N ASN A 515 -23.54 4.75 -4.75
CA ASN A 515 -22.71 4.31 -5.86
C ASN A 515 -23.44 3.31 -6.74
N LEU A 516 -23.12 3.34 -8.03
CA LEU A 516 -23.65 2.43 -9.03
C LEU A 516 -22.49 1.96 -9.91
N SER A 517 -22.35 0.67 -10.10
CA SER A 517 -21.47 0.09 -11.10
C SER A 517 -22.23 -0.86 -12.01
N VAL A 518 -21.91 -0.81 -13.30
CA VAL A 518 -22.53 -1.64 -14.32
C VAL A 518 -21.43 -2.23 -15.20
N SER A 519 -21.51 -3.52 -15.45
CA SER A 519 -20.69 -4.23 -16.43
C SER A 519 -21.58 -4.84 -17.49
N TRP A 520 -21.31 -4.53 -18.74
CA TRP A 520 -21.99 -5.09 -19.89
C TRP A 520 -21.01 -5.89 -20.75
N ARG A 521 -21.23 -7.20 -20.81
CA ARG A 521 -20.49 -8.10 -21.69
C ARG A 521 -21.11 -8.06 -23.10
N VAL A 522 -20.57 -7.16 -23.93
CA VAL A 522 -21.03 -6.96 -25.32
C VAL A 522 -20.77 -8.22 -26.15
N ARG A 523 -19.64 -8.86 -25.93
CA ARG A 523 -19.21 -10.14 -26.52
C ARG A 523 -18.52 -10.98 -25.43
N PRO A 524 -18.39 -12.30 -25.62
CA PRO A 524 -17.67 -13.14 -24.64
C PRO A 524 -16.28 -12.60 -24.26
N ALA A 525 -15.59 -11.96 -25.22
CA ALA A 525 -14.26 -11.42 -25.04
C ALA A 525 -14.23 -9.93 -24.65
N VAL A 526 -15.32 -9.18 -24.73
CA VAL A 526 -15.36 -7.72 -24.54
C VAL A 526 -16.40 -7.33 -23.52
N ALA A 527 -15.98 -6.62 -22.47
CA ALA A 527 -16.87 -6.01 -21.50
C ALA A 527 -16.68 -4.48 -21.48
N ILE A 528 -17.79 -3.75 -21.36
CA ILE A 528 -17.84 -2.32 -21.08
C ILE A 528 -18.26 -2.16 -19.64
N ASN A 529 -17.51 -1.39 -18.88
CA ASN A 529 -17.69 -1.17 -17.46
C ASN A 529 -17.89 0.31 -17.19
N ALA A 530 -18.90 0.66 -16.39
CA ALA A 530 -19.15 2.03 -15.97
C ALA A 530 -19.41 2.07 -14.47
N ALA A 531 -18.94 3.10 -13.79
CA ALA A 531 -19.26 3.35 -12.39
C ALA A 531 -19.37 4.84 -12.10
N VAL A 532 -20.33 5.18 -11.24
CA VAL A 532 -20.47 6.51 -10.66
C VAL A 532 -20.71 6.36 -9.17
N GLY A 533 -20.18 7.29 -8.39
CA GLY A 533 -20.36 7.23 -6.94
C GLY A 533 -20.00 8.54 -6.25
N LEU A 534 -20.60 8.72 -5.09
CA LEU A 534 -20.28 9.79 -4.15
C LEU A 534 -19.66 9.15 -2.91
N TYR A 535 -18.51 9.65 -2.49
CA TYR A 535 -17.75 9.09 -1.37
C TYR A 535 -17.40 10.20 -0.38
N HIS A 536 -17.37 9.82 0.89
CA HIS A 536 -17.07 10.74 1.98
C HIS A 536 -15.94 10.20 2.85
N GLN A 537 -15.11 11.12 3.36
CA GLN A 537 -14.01 10.80 4.27
C GLN A 537 -13.94 11.83 5.39
N LEU A 538 -13.77 11.37 6.62
CA LEU A 538 -13.46 12.23 7.74
C LEU A 538 -12.06 12.85 7.54
N PRO A 539 -11.87 14.17 7.73
CA PRO A 539 -10.55 14.78 7.77
C PRO A 539 -9.64 14.13 8.82
N ALA A 540 -8.33 14.26 8.64
CA ALA A 540 -7.35 13.70 9.59
C ALA A 540 -7.57 14.27 11.01
N TYR A 541 -7.32 13.43 12.03
CA TYR A 541 -7.49 13.84 13.43
C TYR A 541 -6.58 15.00 13.82
N THR A 542 -5.42 15.14 13.18
CA THR A 542 -4.51 16.28 13.32
C THR A 542 -5.23 17.63 13.08
N GLY A 543 -6.03 17.70 12.00
CA GLY A 543 -6.84 18.88 11.69
C GLY A 543 -8.05 19.04 12.62
N LEU A 544 -8.75 17.93 12.91
CA LEU A 544 -9.91 17.95 13.79
C LEU A 544 -9.54 18.35 15.22
N GLY A 545 -8.38 17.91 15.71
CA GLY A 545 -7.88 18.16 17.06
C GLY A 545 -7.11 19.47 17.22
N TYR A 546 -6.93 20.26 16.15
CA TYR A 546 -6.17 21.50 16.26
C TYR A 546 -6.86 22.52 17.19
N LYS A 547 -6.12 22.97 18.20
CA LYS A 547 -6.52 24.01 19.16
C LYS A 547 -5.68 25.27 18.96
N ASP A 548 -6.28 26.43 19.18
CA ASP A 548 -5.58 27.70 19.17
C ASP A 548 -4.83 27.98 20.49
N ALA A 549 -4.26 29.16 20.61
CA ALA A 549 -3.55 29.60 21.80
C ALA A 549 -4.45 29.71 23.06
N THR A 550 -5.76 29.75 22.92
CA THR A 550 -6.72 29.74 24.02
C THR A 550 -7.09 28.34 24.49
N GLY A 551 -6.67 27.31 23.76
CA GLY A 551 -7.01 25.92 24.03
C GLY A 551 -8.34 25.46 23.45
N GLU A 552 -8.98 26.29 22.59
CA GLU A 552 -10.24 25.94 21.95
C GLU A 552 -10.06 25.21 20.62
N LEU A 553 -10.95 24.24 20.35
CA LEU A 553 -11.00 23.52 19.07
C LEU A 553 -11.56 24.46 17.98
N VAL A 554 -10.68 24.98 17.12
CA VAL A 554 -11.06 26.01 16.12
C VAL A 554 -11.58 25.44 14.82
N ASN A 555 -11.32 24.17 14.52
CA ASN A 555 -11.68 23.52 13.26
C ASN A 555 -13.09 22.85 13.28
N LYS A 556 -13.98 23.27 14.18
CA LYS A 556 -15.36 22.74 14.29
C LYS A 556 -16.23 22.93 13.04
N SER A 557 -15.83 23.84 12.14
CA SER A 557 -16.49 24.08 10.85
C SER A 557 -16.18 23.00 9.81
N LEU A 558 -15.16 22.18 10.02
CA LEU A 558 -14.80 21.07 9.11
C LEU A 558 -15.98 20.12 8.89
N LYS A 559 -16.01 19.54 7.70
CA LYS A 559 -17.04 18.59 7.24
C LYS A 559 -16.33 17.34 6.69
N TYR A 560 -17.08 16.27 6.52
CA TYR A 560 -16.60 15.17 5.71
C TYR A 560 -16.18 15.70 4.34
N MET A 561 -14.93 15.43 3.93
CA MET A 561 -14.48 15.65 2.56
C MET A 561 -15.32 14.78 1.62
N ARG A 562 -15.58 15.25 0.42
CA ARG A 562 -16.49 14.59 -0.51
C ARG A 562 -15.87 14.52 -1.90
N VAL A 563 -15.96 13.35 -2.54
CA VAL A 563 -15.59 13.17 -3.95
C VAL A 563 -16.77 12.58 -4.73
N ALA A 564 -17.09 13.18 -5.85
CA ALA A 564 -17.92 12.58 -6.88
C ALA A 564 -16.97 11.92 -7.90
N ASN A 565 -17.13 10.63 -8.13
CA ASN A 565 -16.26 9.83 -8.99
C ASN A 565 -17.07 9.20 -10.12
N ALA A 566 -16.56 9.29 -11.35
CA ALA A 566 -17.12 8.64 -12.53
C ALA A 566 -16.00 7.92 -13.29
N ASN A 567 -16.25 6.65 -13.64
CA ASN A 567 -15.31 5.81 -14.38
C ASN A 567 -16.06 5.15 -15.56
N LEU A 568 -15.40 5.10 -16.71
CA LEU A 568 -15.90 4.39 -17.89
C LEU A 568 -14.71 3.66 -18.52
N GLY A 569 -14.86 2.36 -18.72
CA GLY A 569 -13.76 1.57 -19.28
C GLY A 569 -14.27 0.41 -20.14
N THR A 570 -13.35 -0.16 -20.87
CA THR A 570 -13.53 -1.40 -21.60
C THR A 570 -12.44 -2.38 -21.24
N GLU A 571 -12.80 -3.65 -21.19
CA GLU A 571 -11.89 -4.73 -21.01
C GLU A 571 -12.04 -5.71 -22.15
N TRP A 572 -10.92 -6.07 -22.77
CA TRP A 572 -10.89 -6.96 -23.91
C TRP A 572 -9.94 -8.14 -23.63
N ASN A 573 -10.53 -9.35 -23.55
CA ASN A 573 -9.79 -10.60 -23.54
C ASN A 573 -9.39 -10.96 -24.97
N VAL A 574 -8.24 -10.43 -25.43
CA VAL A 574 -7.73 -10.65 -26.80
C VAL A 574 -7.47 -12.13 -27.07
N THR A 575 -6.94 -12.80 -26.07
CA THR A 575 -6.74 -14.25 -26.01
C THR A 575 -7.00 -14.73 -24.59
N PRO A 576 -7.10 -16.06 -24.35
CA PRO A 576 -7.14 -16.59 -22.98
C PRO A 576 -5.93 -16.23 -22.11
N ARG A 577 -4.91 -15.60 -22.66
CA ARG A 577 -3.65 -15.24 -21.97
C ARG A 577 -3.39 -13.76 -21.91
N VAL A 578 -4.12 -12.94 -22.67
CA VAL A 578 -3.89 -11.50 -22.80
C VAL A 578 -5.18 -10.74 -22.57
N VAL A 579 -5.15 -9.85 -21.61
CA VAL A 579 -6.25 -8.91 -21.31
C VAL A 579 -5.74 -7.50 -21.50
N LEU A 580 -6.46 -6.71 -22.27
CA LEU A 580 -6.30 -5.27 -22.41
C LEU A 580 -7.42 -4.56 -21.68
N ALA A 581 -7.10 -3.46 -21.02
CA ALA A 581 -8.11 -2.59 -20.44
C ALA A 581 -7.78 -1.13 -20.76
N LEU A 582 -8.82 -0.36 -21.02
CA LEU A 582 -8.78 1.10 -21.18
C LEU A 582 -9.85 1.70 -20.29
N GLU A 583 -9.47 2.67 -19.45
CA GLU A 583 -10.40 3.32 -18.53
C GLU A 583 -10.17 4.83 -18.53
N GLY A 584 -11.25 5.61 -18.60
CA GLY A 584 -11.27 7.04 -18.29
C GLY A 584 -11.89 7.26 -16.93
N PHE A 585 -11.34 8.20 -16.17
CA PHE A 585 -11.85 8.57 -14.86
C PHE A 585 -11.97 10.09 -14.69
N TYR A 586 -12.94 10.50 -13.86
CA TYR A 586 -13.13 11.87 -13.43
C TYR A 586 -13.53 11.89 -11.96
N LYS A 587 -12.81 12.66 -11.13
CA LYS A 587 -13.08 12.90 -9.72
C LYS A 587 -13.29 14.39 -9.50
N TYR A 588 -14.33 14.75 -8.76
CA TYR A 588 -14.58 16.12 -8.34
C TYR A 588 -14.68 16.20 -6.82
N TYR A 589 -13.73 16.90 -6.22
CA TYR A 589 -13.59 17.06 -4.78
C TYR A 589 -14.26 18.32 -4.30
N THR A 590 -14.95 18.22 -3.16
CA THR A 590 -15.58 19.35 -2.47
C THR A 590 -15.36 19.22 -0.97
N ARG A 591 -15.51 20.34 -0.24
CA ARG A 591 -15.28 20.41 1.20
C ARG A 591 -13.84 20.03 1.57
N VAL A 592 -12.88 20.30 0.69
CA VAL A 592 -11.46 20.06 0.95
C VAL A 592 -10.97 21.10 1.95
N PRO A 593 -10.19 20.70 2.98
CA PRO A 593 -9.62 21.65 3.93
C PRO A 593 -8.64 22.61 3.22
N LEU A 594 -8.86 23.90 3.45
CA LEU A 594 -7.98 24.99 3.04
C LEU A 594 -7.17 25.46 4.25
N SER A 595 -5.85 25.51 4.14
CA SER A 595 -4.96 26.14 5.12
C SER A 595 -5.23 27.64 5.14
N VAL A 596 -5.55 28.18 6.31
CA VAL A 596 -5.76 29.63 6.46
C VAL A 596 -4.43 30.38 6.47
N ALA A 597 -3.39 29.76 7.04
CA ALA A 597 -2.07 30.37 7.15
C ALA A 597 -1.41 30.58 5.76
N ASP A 598 -1.50 29.59 4.89
CA ASP A 598 -0.83 29.60 3.58
C ASP A 598 -1.77 29.99 2.43
N GLY A 599 -3.09 29.99 2.66
CA GLY A 599 -4.08 30.23 1.61
C GLY A 599 -4.13 29.14 0.54
N ILE A 600 -3.85 27.87 0.91
CA ILE A 600 -3.67 26.77 -0.03
C ILE A 600 -4.48 25.55 0.42
N PRO A 601 -5.14 24.81 -0.52
CA PRO A 601 -5.78 23.56 -0.19
C PRO A 601 -4.78 22.55 0.38
N LEU A 602 -5.13 21.89 1.47
CA LEU A 602 -4.25 20.95 2.17
C LEU A 602 -3.77 19.81 1.23
N SER A 603 -4.62 19.39 0.31
CA SER A 603 -4.27 18.40 -0.73
C SER A 603 -3.23 18.88 -1.75
N CYS A 604 -2.93 20.16 -1.81
CA CYS A 604 -1.86 20.70 -2.65
C CYS A 604 -0.50 20.75 -1.95
N LYS A 605 -0.48 20.70 -0.61
CA LYS A 605 0.76 20.67 0.15
C LYS A 605 1.47 19.34 -0.12
N GLY A 606 2.75 19.42 -0.42
CA GLY A 606 3.58 18.25 -0.71
C GLY A 606 3.87 17.41 0.54
N ASN A 607 4.62 16.36 0.31
CA ASN A 607 5.05 15.43 1.34
C ASN A 607 6.26 15.98 2.07
N ASP A 608 6.03 16.45 3.24
CA ASP A 608 7.07 16.60 4.24
C ASP A 608 6.96 15.43 5.25
N TYR A 609 8.02 15.12 5.98
CA TYR A 609 7.98 14.20 7.11
C TYR A 609 7.26 14.81 8.33
N GLY A 610 6.80 16.04 8.22
CA GLY A 610 6.03 16.73 9.24
C GLY A 610 4.59 16.25 9.36
N THR A 611 3.96 16.58 10.47
CA THR A 611 2.53 16.36 10.71
C THR A 611 1.68 17.20 9.75
N VAL A 612 0.74 16.59 9.04
CA VAL A 612 -0.13 17.25 8.07
C VAL A 612 -1.45 17.67 8.71
N GLY A 613 -1.88 18.91 8.44
CA GLY A 613 -3.19 19.42 8.86
C GLY A 613 -3.26 20.00 10.27
N ASN A 614 -2.13 20.11 10.96
CA ASN A 614 -2.00 20.64 12.30
C ASN A 614 -2.03 22.18 12.31
N GLU A 615 -3.12 22.77 11.79
CA GLU A 615 -3.31 24.21 11.56
C GLU A 615 -4.78 24.60 11.45
N LEU A 616 -5.07 25.90 11.40
CA LEU A 616 -6.43 26.38 11.15
C LEU A 616 -6.87 26.08 9.72
N LEU A 617 -8.00 25.40 9.59
CA LEU A 617 -8.52 24.87 8.33
C LEU A 617 -9.97 25.30 8.08
N LEU A 618 -10.30 25.56 6.81
CA LEU A 618 -11.67 25.85 6.37
C LEU A 618 -12.10 24.83 5.29
N PRO A 619 -13.33 24.27 5.34
CA PRO A 619 -13.80 23.24 4.39
C PRO A 619 -14.38 23.86 3.10
N ILE A 620 -13.65 24.78 2.46
CA ILE A 620 -14.15 25.59 1.35
C ILE A 620 -13.48 25.26 0.00
N ALA A 621 -12.31 24.63 0.01
CA ALA A 621 -11.61 24.31 -1.21
C ALA A 621 -12.31 23.19 -2.01
N SER A 622 -12.06 23.20 -3.31
CA SER A 622 -12.52 22.17 -4.24
C SER A 622 -11.38 21.73 -5.16
N GLY A 623 -11.53 20.55 -5.78
CA GLY A 623 -10.51 20.02 -6.66
C GLY A 623 -11.09 19.09 -7.72
N ARG A 624 -10.26 18.72 -8.70
CA ARG A 624 -10.59 17.74 -9.71
C ARG A 624 -9.37 16.89 -10.07
N ALA A 625 -9.59 15.62 -10.33
CA ALA A 625 -8.59 14.76 -10.93
C ALA A 625 -9.25 13.98 -12.07
N TYR A 626 -8.60 13.93 -13.23
CA TYR A 626 -9.14 13.28 -14.42
C TYR A 626 -8.03 12.76 -15.30
N GLY A 627 -8.32 11.68 -16.01
CA GLY A 627 -7.31 11.04 -16.85
C GLY A 627 -7.82 9.82 -17.57
N VAL A 628 -6.88 9.20 -18.29
CA VAL A 628 -7.07 7.96 -19.04
C VAL A 628 -5.97 6.98 -18.66
N GLU A 629 -6.37 5.74 -18.45
CA GLU A 629 -5.51 4.62 -18.08
C GLU A 629 -5.62 3.52 -19.12
N ALA A 630 -4.48 3.01 -19.59
CA ALA A 630 -4.42 1.80 -20.40
C ALA A 630 -3.58 0.75 -19.68
N SER A 631 -4.00 -0.48 -19.71
CA SER A 631 -3.24 -1.59 -19.15
C SER A 631 -3.33 -2.85 -19.98
N MET A 632 -2.28 -3.65 -19.89
CA MET A 632 -2.19 -5.00 -20.47
C MET A 632 -1.71 -5.96 -19.39
N ARG A 633 -2.39 -7.10 -19.29
CA ARG A 633 -1.91 -8.27 -18.54
C ARG A 633 -1.71 -9.42 -19.49
N TRP A 634 -0.53 -10.01 -19.45
CA TRP A 634 -0.20 -11.18 -20.25
C TRP A 634 0.37 -12.26 -19.33
N GLN A 635 -0.32 -13.40 -19.30
CA GLN A 635 0.05 -14.53 -18.44
C GLN A 635 0.07 -15.84 -19.24
N ILE A 636 1.20 -16.53 -19.19
CA ILE A 636 1.34 -17.91 -19.61
C ILE A 636 1.59 -18.71 -18.34
N PRO A 637 0.62 -19.52 -17.86
CA PRO A 637 0.73 -20.21 -16.58
C PRO A 637 2.05 -20.97 -16.44
N GLY A 638 2.73 -20.79 -15.31
CA GLY A 638 4.02 -21.44 -15.01
C GLY A 638 5.20 -21.06 -15.90
N LYS A 639 5.08 -20.02 -16.76
CA LYS A 639 6.12 -19.63 -17.69
C LYS A 639 6.39 -18.14 -17.80
N PHE A 640 5.36 -17.32 -17.88
CA PHE A 640 5.53 -15.87 -18.11
C PHE A 640 4.37 -15.07 -17.51
N THR A 641 4.70 -14.00 -16.82
CA THR A 641 3.73 -13.02 -16.31
C THR A 641 4.24 -11.63 -16.64
N SER A 642 3.38 -10.79 -17.20
CA SER A 642 3.69 -9.39 -17.51
C SER A 642 2.50 -8.49 -17.23
N VAL A 643 2.80 -7.31 -16.70
CA VAL A 643 1.85 -6.20 -16.52
C VAL A 643 2.46 -4.97 -17.14
N ALA A 644 1.72 -4.32 -18.03
CA ALA A 644 2.06 -3.01 -18.57
C ALA A 644 0.92 -2.04 -18.27
N SER A 645 1.25 -0.82 -17.89
CA SER A 645 0.28 0.24 -17.61
C SER A 645 0.80 1.61 -18.03
N VAL A 646 -0.11 2.44 -18.54
CA VAL A 646 0.13 3.86 -18.81
C VAL A 646 -1.05 4.65 -18.32
N THR A 647 -0.78 5.72 -17.60
CA THR A 647 -1.79 6.66 -17.10
C THR A 647 -1.39 8.07 -17.48
N CYS A 648 -2.30 8.81 -18.12
CA CYS A 648 -2.16 10.24 -18.38
C CYS A 648 -3.26 10.97 -17.61
N PHE A 649 -2.89 11.91 -16.74
CA PHE A 649 -3.85 12.54 -15.85
C PHE A 649 -3.48 13.96 -15.43
N ARG A 650 -4.44 14.66 -14.84
CA ARG A 650 -4.29 15.94 -14.15
C ARG A 650 -4.93 15.85 -12.78
N SER A 651 -4.32 16.53 -11.81
CA SER A 651 -4.84 16.70 -10.44
C SER A 651 -4.65 18.15 -10.03
N GLU A 652 -5.76 18.85 -9.80
CA GLU A 652 -5.79 20.30 -9.61
C GLU A 652 -6.79 20.66 -8.52
N TYR A 653 -6.46 21.70 -7.71
CA TYR A 653 -7.35 22.23 -6.67
C TYR A 653 -7.47 23.75 -6.77
N ARG A 654 -8.49 24.30 -6.16
CA ARG A 654 -8.72 25.75 -6.03
C ARG A 654 -9.23 26.09 -4.65
N ASN A 655 -8.91 27.29 -4.20
CA ASN A 655 -9.27 27.76 -2.85
C ASN A 655 -10.77 27.95 -2.69
N ASP A 656 -11.42 28.51 -3.71
CA ASP A 656 -12.86 28.74 -3.79
C ASP A 656 -13.31 28.69 -5.27
N ASP A 657 -14.60 28.93 -5.51
CA ASP A 657 -15.18 28.87 -6.86
C ASP A 657 -14.71 29.98 -7.82
N ARG A 658 -14.08 31.04 -7.31
CA ARG A 658 -13.55 32.16 -8.10
C ARG A 658 -12.06 32.06 -8.33
N SER A 659 -11.36 31.27 -7.54
CA SER A 659 -9.91 31.09 -7.64
C SER A 659 -9.52 30.19 -8.83
N PRO A 660 -8.37 30.41 -9.46
CA PRO A 660 -7.87 29.53 -10.50
C PRO A 660 -7.52 28.16 -9.94
N TYR A 661 -7.52 27.15 -10.80
CA TYR A 661 -6.99 25.83 -10.45
C TYR A 661 -5.47 25.86 -10.39
N ILE A 662 -4.92 25.29 -9.32
CA ILE A 662 -3.48 25.06 -9.12
C ILE A 662 -3.21 23.56 -9.11
N ALA A 663 -2.08 23.14 -9.66
CA ALA A 663 -1.70 21.74 -9.66
C ALA A 663 -1.49 21.22 -8.23
N SER A 664 -1.99 20.03 -7.90
CA SER A 664 -1.64 19.35 -6.65
C SER A 664 -0.17 18.92 -6.68
N ALA A 665 0.43 18.68 -5.52
CA ALA A 665 1.79 18.14 -5.42
C ALA A 665 1.95 16.79 -6.15
N TRP A 666 0.86 16.12 -6.48
CA TRP A 666 0.76 14.78 -7.06
C TRP A 666 0.47 14.79 -8.57
N ASP A 667 0.42 15.95 -9.23
CA ASP A 667 0.11 16.09 -10.66
C ASP A 667 1.33 15.73 -11.52
N ASN A 668 1.71 14.46 -11.57
CA ASN A 668 2.84 13.98 -12.37
C ASN A 668 2.55 13.98 -13.88
N ARG A 669 1.33 14.18 -14.32
CA ARG A 669 0.82 14.17 -15.69
C ARG A 669 0.83 12.81 -16.37
N PHE A 670 1.89 12.02 -16.25
CA PHE A 670 1.93 10.66 -16.77
C PHE A 670 2.70 9.72 -15.87
N ILE A 671 2.30 8.44 -15.92
CA ILE A 671 2.96 7.32 -15.27
C ILE A 671 2.95 6.18 -16.29
N ALA A 672 4.08 5.52 -16.49
CA ALA A 672 4.17 4.33 -17.32
C ALA A 672 4.98 3.24 -16.62
N ASN A 673 4.49 2.02 -16.61
CA ASN A 673 5.16 0.86 -16.05
C ASN A 673 5.04 -0.31 -17.01
N VAL A 674 6.13 -1.04 -17.19
CA VAL A 674 6.17 -2.32 -17.90
C VAL A 674 6.98 -3.27 -17.06
N SER A 675 6.36 -4.32 -16.56
CA SER A 675 7.04 -5.37 -15.81
C SER A 675 6.77 -6.73 -16.43
N GLY A 676 7.75 -7.62 -16.38
CA GLY A 676 7.58 -8.99 -16.82
C GLY A 676 8.58 -9.92 -16.15
N THR A 677 8.14 -11.14 -15.87
CA THR A 677 8.97 -12.20 -15.30
C THR A 677 8.80 -13.46 -16.13
N TYR A 678 9.91 -14.08 -16.53
CA TYR A 678 9.96 -15.33 -17.25
C TYR A 678 10.55 -16.43 -16.36
N ASP A 679 9.83 -17.54 -16.27
CA ASP A 679 10.24 -18.73 -15.54
C ASP A 679 10.94 -19.71 -16.50
N PHE A 680 12.24 -19.88 -16.28
CA PHE A 680 13.09 -20.80 -17.05
C PHE A 680 13.06 -22.22 -16.45
N PRO A 681 13.50 -23.23 -17.22
CA PRO A 681 13.74 -24.57 -16.67
C PRO A 681 14.63 -24.56 -15.43
N HIS A 682 14.53 -25.59 -14.61
CA HIS A 682 15.29 -25.78 -13.37
C HIS A 682 15.02 -24.69 -12.30
N ASN A 683 13.81 -24.12 -12.29
CA ASN A 683 13.31 -23.16 -11.27
C ASN A 683 14.13 -21.87 -11.19
N TRP A 684 14.57 -21.38 -12.33
CA TRP A 684 15.07 -20.03 -12.51
C TRP A 684 13.94 -19.09 -12.88
N SER A 685 13.96 -17.88 -12.36
CA SER A 685 13.08 -16.80 -12.83
C SER A 685 13.90 -15.53 -13.07
N VAL A 686 13.65 -14.86 -14.18
CA VAL A 686 14.27 -13.58 -14.50
C VAL A 686 13.17 -12.57 -14.80
N GLY A 687 13.21 -11.45 -14.13
CA GLY A 687 12.23 -10.37 -14.30
C GLY A 687 12.92 -9.04 -14.56
N ALA A 688 12.21 -8.16 -15.28
CA ALA A 688 12.60 -6.77 -15.49
C ALA A 688 11.37 -5.86 -15.35
N LYS A 689 11.59 -4.66 -14.85
CA LYS A 689 10.56 -3.62 -14.70
C LYS A 689 11.14 -2.27 -15.11
N LEU A 690 10.50 -1.66 -16.10
CA LEU A 690 10.72 -0.27 -16.51
C LEU A 690 9.60 0.59 -15.92
N SER A 691 9.96 1.60 -15.16
CA SER A 691 9.03 2.59 -14.61
C SER A 691 9.41 3.98 -15.09
N ALA A 692 8.44 4.77 -15.54
CA ALA A 692 8.63 6.17 -15.92
C ALA A 692 7.52 7.03 -15.31
N ILE A 693 7.88 8.20 -14.80
CA ILE A 693 6.96 9.15 -14.18
C ILE A 693 7.30 10.57 -14.61
N GLY A 694 6.28 11.36 -14.89
CA GLY A 694 6.46 12.79 -15.18
C GLY A 694 6.86 13.57 -13.93
N GLY A 695 7.50 14.70 -14.13
CA GLY A 695 7.96 15.58 -13.06
C GLY A 695 6.82 16.09 -12.19
N SER A 696 7.00 16.04 -10.86
CA SER A 696 6.07 16.61 -9.88
C SER A 696 6.12 18.14 -9.91
N PRO A 697 5.00 18.83 -9.66
CA PRO A 697 5.01 20.26 -9.45
C PRO A 697 5.75 20.65 -8.19
N TYR A 698 6.35 21.83 -8.18
CA TYR A 698 6.92 22.45 -6.99
C TYR A 698 6.74 23.98 -7.01
N THR A 699 6.81 24.57 -5.81
CA THR A 699 6.73 26.00 -5.60
C THR A 699 8.15 26.58 -5.56
N PRO A 700 8.48 27.60 -6.38
CA PRO A 700 9.79 28.24 -6.29
C PRO A 700 9.95 28.99 -4.97
N TYR A 701 11.20 29.26 -4.60
CA TYR A 701 11.49 30.08 -3.43
C TYR A 701 11.32 31.58 -3.74
N ASP A 702 10.92 32.33 -2.76
CA ASP A 702 11.07 33.78 -2.70
C ASP A 702 12.52 34.09 -2.28
N GLU A 703 13.39 34.26 -3.28
CA GLU A 703 14.84 34.46 -3.09
C GLU A 703 15.15 35.73 -2.31
N TYR A 704 14.38 36.80 -2.59
CA TYR A 704 14.58 38.07 -1.87
C TYR A 704 14.24 37.93 -0.38
N LYS A 705 13.05 37.45 -0.06
CA LYS A 705 12.64 37.24 1.34
C LYS A 705 13.55 36.26 2.05
N SER A 706 13.95 35.19 1.36
CA SER A 706 14.86 34.17 1.92
C SER A 706 16.25 34.69 2.20
N SER A 707 16.74 35.68 1.44
CA SER A 707 18.04 36.28 1.65
C SER A 707 18.10 37.25 2.83
N LEU A 708 16.96 37.84 3.24
CA LEU A 708 16.94 38.79 4.37
C LEU A 708 17.40 38.11 5.66
N VAL A 709 18.39 38.69 6.35
CA VAL A 709 18.97 38.17 7.59
C VAL A 709 17.89 37.95 8.64
N GLU A 710 17.08 38.97 8.92
CA GLU A 710 16.00 38.88 9.90
C GLU A 710 14.97 37.79 9.54
N ALA A 711 14.64 37.63 8.25
CA ALA A 711 13.68 36.62 7.81
C ALA A 711 14.25 35.20 7.90
N TRP A 712 15.52 35.04 7.47
CA TRP A 712 16.20 33.73 7.54
C TRP A 712 16.38 33.25 8.98
N ASP A 713 16.83 34.13 9.89
CA ASP A 713 17.12 33.76 11.29
C ASP A 713 15.86 33.34 12.07
N VAL A 714 14.67 33.76 11.61
CA VAL A 714 13.38 33.34 12.20
C VAL A 714 13.11 31.86 12.01
N GLN A 715 13.40 31.28 10.83
CA GLN A 715 13.00 29.90 10.53
C GLN A 715 14.15 29.00 10.08
N GLY A 716 15.34 29.54 9.76
CA GLY A 716 16.50 28.77 9.33
C GLY A 716 16.32 28.02 8.00
N ARG A 717 15.34 28.41 7.19
CA ARG A 717 15.00 27.77 5.92
C ARG A 717 14.43 28.79 4.94
N PRO A 718 14.46 28.50 3.60
CA PRO A 718 13.94 29.43 2.61
C PRO A 718 12.43 29.59 2.69
N TYR A 719 11.95 30.74 2.25
CA TYR A 719 10.53 31.05 2.07
C TYR A 719 10.09 30.65 0.67
N TYR A 720 8.91 30.03 0.57
CA TYR A 720 8.28 29.74 -0.72
C TYR A 720 7.56 30.97 -1.27
N ASP A 721 7.62 31.15 -2.59
CA ASP A 721 6.80 32.12 -3.30
C ASP A 721 5.40 31.54 -3.54
N TYR A 722 4.52 31.72 -2.58
CA TYR A 722 3.14 31.19 -2.65
C TYR A 722 2.28 31.87 -3.72
N SER A 723 2.70 33.01 -4.30
CA SER A 723 2.04 33.58 -5.48
C SER A 723 2.23 32.71 -6.72
N ARG A 724 3.28 31.89 -6.74
CA ARG A 724 3.64 30.97 -7.82
C ARG A 724 3.55 29.50 -7.36
N TYR A 725 2.56 29.20 -6.55
CA TYR A 725 2.42 27.88 -5.95
C TYR A 725 2.31 26.77 -7.01
N ASN A 726 3.15 25.74 -6.93
CA ASN A 726 3.21 24.58 -7.83
C ASN A 726 3.26 24.92 -9.35
N THR A 727 3.84 26.10 -9.70
CA THR A 727 3.98 26.52 -11.11
C THR A 727 5.18 25.91 -11.80
N CYS A 728 6.23 25.55 -11.06
CA CYS A 728 7.41 24.90 -11.60
C CYS A 728 7.24 23.37 -11.61
N ARG A 729 8.09 22.68 -12.40
CA ARG A 729 8.09 21.22 -12.47
C ARG A 729 9.49 20.65 -12.44
N LEU A 730 9.63 19.52 -11.75
CA LEU A 730 10.80 18.67 -11.77
C LEU A 730 10.92 17.96 -13.12
N ASP A 731 12.09 17.39 -13.38
CA ASP A 731 12.32 16.56 -14.57
C ASP A 731 11.53 15.23 -14.47
N ALA A 732 11.24 14.66 -15.61
CA ALA A 732 10.68 13.29 -15.66
C ALA A 732 11.78 12.29 -15.28
N PHE A 733 11.37 11.22 -14.62
CA PHE A 733 12.26 10.17 -14.13
C PHE A 733 11.88 8.82 -14.72
N ALA A 734 12.88 8.03 -15.11
CA ALA A 734 12.69 6.65 -15.55
C ALA A 734 13.74 5.74 -14.92
N GLN A 735 13.34 4.52 -14.55
CA GLN A 735 14.15 3.56 -13.83
C GLN A 735 13.94 2.16 -14.39
N LEU A 736 15.02 1.39 -14.53
CA LEU A 736 15.01 -0.03 -14.86
C LEU A 736 15.44 -0.84 -13.65
N ASP A 737 14.60 -1.80 -13.24
CA ASP A 737 14.89 -2.78 -12.20
C ASP A 737 15.00 -4.17 -12.83
N VAL A 738 15.89 -5.01 -12.32
CA VAL A 738 16.12 -6.38 -12.79
C VAL A 738 16.21 -7.32 -11.59
N ARG A 739 15.50 -8.44 -11.66
CA ARG A 739 15.49 -9.46 -10.62
C ARG A 739 15.77 -10.83 -11.18
N VAL A 740 16.57 -11.62 -10.46
CA VAL A 740 16.85 -13.01 -10.76
C VAL A 740 16.58 -13.84 -9.52
N ASP A 741 15.77 -14.88 -9.65
CA ASP A 741 15.45 -15.81 -8.59
C ASP A 741 15.90 -17.22 -8.97
N LYS A 742 16.36 -17.99 -7.98
CA LYS A 742 16.65 -19.40 -8.07
C LYS A 742 16.04 -20.13 -6.88
N ASN A 743 15.23 -21.15 -7.17
CA ASN A 743 14.64 -22.01 -6.15
C ASN A 743 15.16 -23.43 -6.26
N TYR A 744 15.47 -24.01 -5.09
CA TYR A 744 15.81 -25.42 -4.93
C TYR A 744 14.74 -26.08 -4.07
N TYR A 745 14.15 -27.16 -4.57
CA TYR A 745 13.09 -27.91 -3.89
C TYR A 745 13.65 -29.28 -3.46
N PHE A 746 13.64 -29.53 -2.16
CA PHE A 746 14.08 -30.76 -1.54
C PHE A 746 12.87 -31.52 -0.97
N ARG A 747 13.06 -32.77 -0.52
CA ARG A 747 11.95 -33.59 0.00
C ARG A 747 11.23 -32.99 1.22
N GLY A 748 11.91 -32.22 2.06
CA GLY A 748 11.34 -31.68 3.30
C GLY A 748 11.49 -30.17 3.45
N TRP A 749 12.21 -29.50 2.54
CA TRP A 749 12.48 -28.08 2.64
C TRP A 749 12.73 -27.42 1.28
N ARG A 750 12.69 -26.11 1.25
CA ARG A 750 12.96 -25.30 0.05
C ARG A 750 13.99 -24.23 0.38
N LEU A 751 14.92 -24.00 -0.56
CA LEU A 751 15.85 -22.87 -0.55
C LEU A 751 15.55 -21.97 -1.73
N GLY A 752 15.27 -20.70 -1.45
CA GLY A 752 15.14 -19.64 -2.44
C GLY A 752 16.29 -18.64 -2.30
N ILE A 753 16.85 -18.23 -3.42
CA ILE A 753 17.88 -17.19 -3.49
C ILE A 753 17.41 -16.18 -4.53
N TYR A 754 17.48 -14.89 -4.23
CA TYR A 754 17.21 -13.86 -5.22
C TYR A 754 18.25 -12.75 -5.19
N LEU A 755 18.46 -12.17 -6.36
CA LEU A 755 19.19 -10.92 -6.57
C LEU A 755 18.25 -9.93 -7.22
N ASP A 756 18.00 -8.80 -6.57
CA ASP A 756 17.17 -7.71 -7.08
C ASP A 756 18.05 -6.44 -7.22
N LEU A 757 18.18 -5.97 -8.45
CA LEU A 757 18.97 -4.80 -8.82
C LEU A 757 18.01 -3.66 -9.15
N GLN A 758 17.87 -2.71 -8.23
CA GLN A 758 17.05 -1.53 -8.46
C GLN A 758 17.89 -0.43 -9.11
N ASN A 759 17.25 0.29 -10.03
CA ASN A 759 17.85 1.39 -10.77
C ASN A 759 19.17 1.02 -11.48
N VAL A 760 19.14 -0.04 -12.28
CA VAL A 760 20.31 -0.50 -13.07
C VAL A 760 20.84 0.59 -14.01
N THR A 761 19.96 1.46 -14.46
CA THR A 761 20.29 2.62 -15.32
C THR A 761 21.03 3.73 -14.59
N LYS A 762 21.10 3.68 -13.24
CA LYS A 762 21.61 4.76 -12.40
C LYS A 762 20.95 6.11 -12.71
N SER A 763 19.66 6.06 -13.02
CA SER A 763 18.86 7.25 -13.29
C SER A 763 18.77 8.11 -12.04
N VAL A 764 18.96 9.41 -12.19
CA VAL A 764 18.93 10.38 -11.11
C VAL A 764 17.54 10.97 -10.98
N LEU A 765 16.93 10.83 -9.81
CA LEU A 765 15.70 11.54 -9.45
C LEU A 765 16.09 12.89 -8.84
N ARG A 766 15.79 13.96 -9.57
CA ARG A 766 16.02 15.33 -9.11
C ARG A 766 14.83 15.83 -8.32
N GLN A 767 15.13 16.47 -7.20
CA GLN A 767 14.19 17.23 -6.39
C GLN A 767 14.45 18.73 -6.57
N GLN A 768 13.64 19.57 -5.95
CA GLN A 768 13.89 21.01 -5.91
C GLN A 768 15.22 21.28 -5.18
N ASP A 769 16.12 22.01 -5.80
CA ASP A 769 17.35 22.47 -5.15
C ASP A 769 16.99 23.25 -3.88
N VAL A 770 17.72 23.02 -2.79
CA VAL A 770 17.51 23.75 -1.55
C VAL A 770 18.28 25.06 -1.59
N LEU A 771 17.59 26.17 -1.30
CA LEU A 771 18.21 27.47 -1.13
C LEU A 771 18.70 27.61 0.32
N MET A 772 19.97 27.88 0.51
CA MET A 772 20.62 27.97 1.83
C MET A 772 21.38 29.27 1.99
N SER A 773 21.41 29.80 3.23
CA SER A 773 22.31 30.89 3.60
C SER A 773 23.75 30.36 3.78
N THR A 774 24.73 31.13 3.34
CA THR A 774 26.14 30.85 3.62
C THR A 774 26.57 31.40 4.99
N GLY A 775 25.68 32.13 5.70
CA GLY A 775 25.99 32.85 6.91
C GLY A 775 26.78 34.14 6.68
N VAL A 776 27.18 34.43 5.46
CA VAL A 776 27.93 35.65 5.11
C VAL A 776 26.94 36.73 4.68
N ILE A 777 26.99 37.91 5.30
CA ILE A 777 26.18 39.06 4.95
C ILE A 777 26.76 39.74 3.72
N GLU A 778 25.97 39.88 2.65
CA GLU A 778 26.37 40.50 1.38
C GLU A 778 26.58 42.05 1.52
N ASN A 779 25.71 42.68 2.32
CA ASN A 779 25.63 44.12 2.49
C ASN A 779 25.65 44.54 3.97
N PRO A 780 26.78 44.35 4.70
CA PRO A 780 26.84 44.55 6.15
C PRO A 780 26.60 46.00 6.58
N ASP A 781 26.83 46.97 5.68
CA ASP A 781 26.65 48.39 5.94
C ASP A 781 25.17 48.86 5.78
N ALA A 782 24.28 47.98 5.29
CA ALA A 782 22.83 48.32 5.15
C ALA A 782 22.13 48.29 6.51
N PRO A 783 20.97 48.96 6.64
CA PRO A 783 20.10 48.82 7.81
C PRO A 783 19.81 47.33 8.09
N ALA A 784 19.66 46.96 9.35
CA ALA A 784 19.40 45.56 9.75
C ALA A 784 18.25 44.90 8.99
N SER A 785 17.16 45.64 8.76
CA SER A 785 16.01 45.16 7.98
C SER A 785 16.25 44.90 6.48
N GLU A 786 17.39 45.42 5.95
CA GLU A 786 17.79 45.28 4.55
C GLU A 786 19.03 44.43 4.36
N GLN A 787 19.66 43.98 5.45
CA GLN A 787 20.81 43.08 5.39
C GLN A 787 20.41 41.72 4.80
N ARG A 788 21.27 41.20 3.93
CA ARG A 788 21.02 39.95 3.20
C ARG A 788 22.20 39.00 3.32
N TYR A 789 21.87 37.72 3.47
CA TYR A 789 22.85 36.67 3.34
C TYR A 789 23.19 36.40 1.87
N VAL A 790 24.44 36.04 1.61
CA VAL A 790 24.84 35.38 0.37
C VAL A 790 24.16 33.99 0.36
N MET A 791 23.33 33.75 -0.65
CA MET A 791 22.60 32.50 -0.77
C MET A 791 23.30 31.52 -1.71
N LYS A 792 23.27 30.24 -1.39
CA LYS A 792 23.72 29.14 -2.24
C LYS A 792 22.60 28.14 -2.49
N ARG A 793 22.69 27.42 -3.62
CA ARG A 793 21.78 26.33 -3.94
C ARG A 793 22.46 24.99 -3.76
N LEU A 794 21.84 24.12 -2.98
CA LEU A 794 22.27 22.75 -2.74
C LEU A 794 21.41 21.85 -3.62
N LYS A 795 22.05 21.12 -4.53
CA LYS A 795 21.34 20.17 -5.40
C LYS A 795 20.85 18.99 -4.59
N GLN A 796 19.58 18.64 -4.80
CA GLN A 796 18.96 17.47 -4.19
C GLN A 796 18.75 16.39 -5.25
N GLU A 797 19.63 15.41 -5.26
CA GLU A 797 19.59 14.30 -6.22
C GLU A 797 19.62 12.96 -5.48
N SER A 798 18.79 12.03 -5.93
CA SER A 798 18.80 10.65 -5.45
C SER A 798 18.74 9.69 -6.64
N GLY A 799 19.25 8.48 -6.53
CA GLY A 799 19.16 7.51 -7.61
C GLY A 799 20.39 6.64 -7.79
N THR A 800 20.87 6.04 -6.73
CA THR A 800 21.94 5.04 -6.79
C THR A 800 21.43 3.69 -7.27
N LEU A 801 22.30 2.87 -7.85
CA LEU A 801 22.07 1.44 -8.02
C LEU A 801 21.98 0.78 -6.64
N LEU A 802 20.87 0.12 -6.35
CA LEU A 802 20.67 -0.59 -5.09
C LEU A 802 20.59 -2.11 -5.33
N PRO A 803 21.69 -2.84 -5.16
CA PRO A 803 21.67 -4.31 -5.22
C PRO A 803 21.17 -4.88 -3.89
N THR A 804 20.26 -5.83 -3.97
CA THR A 804 19.72 -6.55 -2.83
C THR A 804 19.78 -8.05 -3.06
N ILE A 805 20.29 -8.79 -2.09
CA ILE A 805 20.34 -10.25 -2.12
C ILE A 805 19.46 -10.77 -0.99
N GLY A 806 18.63 -11.75 -1.28
CA GLY A 806 17.84 -12.41 -0.26
C GLY A 806 17.97 -13.92 -0.32
N LEU A 807 17.87 -14.49 0.87
CA LEU A 807 17.92 -15.95 1.08
C LEU A 807 16.69 -16.37 1.86
N THR A 808 16.02 -17.41 1.41
CA THR A 808 14.81 -17.94 2.04
C THR A 808 14.95 -19.44 2.27
N VAL A 809 14.69 -19.90 3.47
CA VAL A 809 14.65 -21.34 3.80
C VAL A 809 13.28 -21.64 4.38
N GLU A 810 12.56 -22.58 3.77
CA GLU A 810 11.24 -23.07 4.23
C GLU A 810 11.36 -24.56 4.59
N PHE A 811 10.94 -24.94 5.81
CA PHE A 811 11.12 -26.28 6.36
C PHE A 811 9.97 -26.73 7.28
#